data_37a3206659483b8a796809f4a8e75d42
#
_entry.id   37a3206659483b8a796809f4a8e75d42
#
_cell.length_a   1.000
_cell.length_b   1.000
_cell.length_c   1.000
_cell.angle_alpha   90.00
_cell.angle_beta   90.00
_cell.angle_gamma   90.00
#
_symmetry.space_group_name_H-M   'P 1'
#
loop_
_entity.id
_entity.type
_entity.pdbx_description
1 polymer ?
#
loop_
_entity_poly.entity_id
_entity_poly.type
_entity_poly.pdbx_seq_one_letter_code
_entity_poly.pdbx_strand_id
1 'polypeptide(L)'
;MDHFELVSQYNPTGDQPQAIKELVEGFKEGNQCQTLLGVTGSGKTFTMANVIQQMNKPTLIIAHNKTLAAQLYGEFKEFFPNNAVEYFVSYYDYYQPEAYVPSSDTYIAKDSSINDEIDKLRLSATMSLMERRDVIIVASVSCIYGLGNPVDYQNMVVSLRPGMIKDRDEVMAKLIEIQYDRNDMDFHRGTFRVRGDVLEIIPAYESDTAIRVEFFGDEIDRISEIDILTGEVKDELKHIAIFPASHYVVDRENIKRAVADIEEELEERVKEFKRNDKLLEAQRIAERTNFDIEMLKETGFCSGIENYSRHLAGLRPGQAPYTLIDYFPDDFIMMIDESHKTIPQIGGMYHGDQSRKQTLVDYGFRLPSAKDNRPLNFDEFESKINQVMFVSATPGEYEKDHELLRAEQVIRPTGLLDPEVEVRPVEGQIDDLIGEVNKEISKKNKVLVTTLTKRMAEDLTDYMREVGIRVKYLHSDIDTLERTEIIRDMRLDVFDVLVGINLLREGLDIPEITLVAILDADKEGFLRSETSLIQTIGRAARNAEGHVIMYADKITESMQLAIDETQRRREIQMRYNEEHGITPKTIQKSVRDLISISKKVAAEEMRLEKDPESMSQKELEKLIADLTKQMKKAAAELNFEAAAEIRDKLVELKKMLNDME
;
A
#
# COMPACT_ATOMS: atom_id res chain seq x y z
N MET A 1 -24.35 -8.63 7.41
CA MET A 1 -24.14 -10.09 7.64
C MET A 1 -23.18 -10.27 8.82
N ASP A 2 -23.32 -11.32 9.60
CA ASP A 2 -22.49 -11.53 10.79
C ASP A 2 -21.48 -12.67 10.63
N HIS A 3 -21.35 -13.22 9.42
CA HIS A 3 -20.45 -14.32 9.14
C HIS A 3 -19.84 -14.22 7.74
N PHE A 4 -18.61 -14.74 7.61
CA PHE A 4 -17.92 -14.84 6.34
C PHE A 4 -18.34 -16.08 5.57
N GLU A 5 -18.59 -15.91 4.28
CA GLU A 5 -18.91 -16.98 3.35
C GLU A 5 -17.85 -17.06 2.25
N LEU A 6 -16.96 -18.05 2.36
CA LEU A 6 -15.92 -18.29 1.37
C LEU A 6 -16.53 -18.99 0.14
N VAL A 7 -16.43 -18.33 -1.01
CA VAL A 7 -16.83 -18.86 -2.31
C VAL A 7 -15.59 -19.22 -3.11
N SER A 8 -15.40 -20.51 -3.40
CA SER A 8 -14.26 -20.97 -4.19
C SER A 8 -14.62 -22.22 -4.98
N GLN A 9 -14.05 -22.35 -6.17
CA GLN A 9 -14.10 -23.58 -6.97
C GLN A 9 -13.07 -24.60 -6.50
N TYR A 10 -12.15 -24.19 -5.62
CA TYR A 10 -11.06 -25.01 -5.10
C TYR A 10 -11.34 -25.45 -3.66
N ASN A 11 -10.87 -26.65 -3.33
CA ASN A 11 -10.80 -27.14 -1.96
C ASN A 11 -9.34 -27.07 -1.47
N PRO A 12 -9.10 -26.93 -0.17
CA PRO A 12 -7.76 -27.03 0.40
C PRO A 12 -7.08 -28.35 0.01
N THR A 13 -5.87 -28.26 -0.52
CA THR A 13 -5.05 -29.40 -0.97
C THR A 13 -3.63 -29.34 -0.41
N GLY A 14 -2.89 -30.42 -0.55
CA GLY A 14 -1.52 -30.51 -0.04
C GLY A 14 -1.47 -30.44 1.48
N ASP A 15 -0.66 -29.54 1.99
CA ASP A 15 -0.53 -29.24 3.41
C ASP A 15 -1.42 -28.07 3.89
N GLN A 16 -2.24 -27.50 3.00
CA GLN A 16 -3.19 -26.43 3.35
C GLN A 16 -4.19 -26.86 4.44
N PRO A 17 -4.85 -28.04 4.38
CA PRO A 17 -5.80 -28.44 5.42
C PRO A 17 -5.18 -28.49 6.81
N GLN A 18 -3.97 -28.99 6.93
CA GLN A 18 -3.25 -29.05 8.20
C GLN A 18 -2.85 -27.65 8.68
N ALA A 19 -2.30 -26.82 7.79
CA ALA A 19 -1.91 -25.44 8.12
C ALA A 19 -3.13 -24.61 8.60
N ILE A 20 -4.26 -24.72 7.90
CA ILE A 20 -5.51 -24.06 8.30
C ILE A 20 -5.95 -24.53 9.70
N LYS A 21 -5.96 -25.84 9.92
CA LYS A 21 -6.36 -26.42 11.21
C LYS A 21 -5.47 -25.92 12.34
N GLU A 22 -4.16 -26.01 12.19
CA GLU A 22 -3.19 -25.59 13.20
C GLU A 22 -3.33 -24.10 13.54
N LEU A 23 -3.45 -23.23 12.53
CA LEU A 23 -3.61 -21.79 12.71
C LEU A 23 -4.92 -21.44 13.42
N VAL A 24 -6.04 -22.06 13.01
CA VAL A 24 -7.36 -21.82 13.61
C VAL A 24 -7.40 -22.32 15.06
N GLU A 25 -6.89 -23.54 15.33
CA GLU A 25 -6.82 -24.09 16.67
C GLU A 25 -5.96 -23.22 17.58
N GLY A 26 -4.77 -22.82 17.13
CA GLY A 26 -3.88 -21.97 17.89
C GLY A 26 -4.49 -20.60 18.22
N PHE A 27 -5.21 -19.97 17.30
CA PHE A 27 -5.94 -18.73 17.59
C PHE A 27 -7.09 -18.94 18.60
N LYS A 28 -7.80 -20.04 18.51
CA LYS A 28 -8.86 -20.40 19.48
C LYS A 28 -8.31 -20.70 20.87
N GLU A 29 -7.10 -21.22 20.95
CA GLU A 29 -6.38 -21.44 22.21
C GLU A 29 -5.81 -20.15 22.82
N GLY A 30 -5.86 -19.04 22.07
CA GLY A 30 -5.43 -17.73 22.53
C GLY A 30 -4.01 -17.31 22.12
N ASN A 31 -3.38 -18.00 21.18
CA ASN A 31 -2.09 -17.57 20.64
C ASN A 31 -2.19 -16.17 20.06
N GLN A 32 -1.32 -15.28 20.50
CA GLN A 32 -1.27 -13.90 20.01
C GLN A 32 -0.57 -13.80 18.65
N CYS A 33 0.56 -14.49 18.50
CA CYS A 33 1.38 -14.44 17.30
C CYS A 33 1.55 -15.84 16.72
N GLN A 34 1.25 -15.99 15.44
CA GLN A 34 1.43 -17.23 14.68
C GLN A 34 2.01 -16.94 13.32
N THR A 35 2.77 -17.86 12.78
CA THR A 35 3.38 -17.73 11.45
C THR A 35 2.86 -18.78 10.48
N LEU A 36 2.45 -18.36 9.29
CA LEU A 36 2.30 -19.20 8.12
C LEU A 36 3.56 -19.10 7.26
N LEU A 37 4.41 -20.11 7.33
CA LEU A 37 5.52 -20.27 6.41
C LEU A 37 4.97 -20.90 5.13
N GLY A 38 4.72 -20.09 4.12
CA GLY A 38 4.15 -20.56 2.86
C GLY A 38 5.09 -20.26 1.69
N VAL A 39 5.56 -21.33 1.02
CA VAL A 39 6.39 -21.15 -0.16
C VAL A 39 5.61 -20.49 -1.29
N THR A 40 6.31 -19.86 -2.20
CA THR A 40 5.69 -19.24 -3.37
C THR A 40 4.95 -20.29 -4.20
N GLY A 41 3.69 -20.01 -4.53
CA GLY A 41 2.84 -20.93 -5.32
C GLY A 41 2.15 -22.03 -4.50
N SER A 42 2.23 -21.99 -3.18
CA SER A 42 1.52 -22.95 -2.30
C SER A 42 0.05 -22.58 -2.04
N GLY A 43 -0.40 -21.39 -2.44
CA GLY A 43 -1.77 -20.92 -2.20
C GLY A 43 -1.97 -20.28 -0.84
N LYS A 44 -1.03 -19.46 -0.38
CA LYS A 44 -1.10 -18.74 0.91
C LYS A 44 -2.38 -17.93 1.08
N THR A 45 -2.77 -17.18 0.04
CA THR A 45 -3.97 -16.33 0.08
C THR A 45 -5.24 -17.15 0.33
N PHE A 46 -5.33 -18.33 -0.26
CA PHE A 46 -6.45 -19.24 -0.03
C PHE A 46 -6.48 -19.79 1.40
N THR A 47 -5.32 -20.07 1.97
CA THR A 47 -5.18 -20.47 3.38
C THR A 47 -5.62 -19.33 4.30
N MET A 48 -5.19 -18.10 4.04
CA MET A 48 -5.63 -16.91 4.77
C MET A 48 -7.16 -16.77 4.73
N ALA A 49 -7.77 -16.92 3.56
CA ALA A 49 -9.23 -16.84 3.40
C ALA A 49 -9.96 -17.92 4.23
N ASN A 50 -9.46 -19.15 4.25
CA ASN A 50 -10.03 -20.22 5.06
C ASN A 50 -9.92 -19.95 6.58
N VAL A 51 -8.80 -19.38 7.02
CA VAL A 51 -8.62 -18.98 8.43
C VAL A 51 -9.60 -17.88 8.79
N ILE A 52 -9.79 -16.87 7.93
CA ILE A 52 -10.76 -15.79 8.13
C ILE A 52 -12.18 -16.34 8.28
N GLN A 53 -12.59 -17.22 7.38
CA GLN A 53 -13.91 -17.82 7.44
C GLN A 53 -14.14 -18.59 8.75
N GLN A 54 -13.18 -19.41 9.18
CA GLN A 54 -13.31 -20.24 10.36
C GLN A 54 -13.20 -19.48 11.67
N MET A 55 -12.43 -18.41 11.71
CA MET A 55 -12.34 -17.54 12.88
C MET A 55 -13.53 -16.59 12.99
N ASN A 56 -14.10 -16.19 11.88
CA ASN A 56 -15.28 -15.32 11.79
C ASN A 56 -15.12 -13.99 12.55
N LYS A 57 -13.99 -13.34 12.40
CA LYS A 57 -13.66 -12.06 13.05
C LYS A 57 -13.27 -11.00 12.02
N PRO A 58 -13.55 -9.72 12.28
CA PRO A 58 -13.02 -8.63 11.45
C PRO A 58 -11.51 -8.78 11.27
N THR A 59 -11.04 -8.61 10.05
CA THR A 59 -9.64 -8.90 9.71
C THR A 59 -8.99 -7.72 8.99
N LEU A 60 -7.81 -7.34 9.46
CA LEU A 60 -6.92 -6.37 8.81
C LEU A 60 -5.76 -7.12 8.14
N ILE A 61 -5.61 -6.96 6.84
CA ILE A 61 -4.49 -7.52 6.07
C ILE A 61 -3.56 -6.37 5.68
N ILE A 62 -2.31 -6.43 6.10
CA ILE A 62 -1.30 -5.40 5.80
C ILE A 62 -0.32 -5.93 4.75
N ALA A 63 -0.19 -5.20 3.66
CA ALA A 63 0.79 -5.44 2.61
C ALA A 63 1.83 -4.31 2.59
N HIS A 64 3.06 -4.60 2.18
CA HIS A 64 4.14 -3.63 2.23
C HIS A 64 4.10 -2.57 1.13
N ASN A 65 3.30 -2.76 0.08
CA ASN A 65 3.08 -1.74 -0.96
C ASN A 65 1.66 -1.77 -1.53
N LYS A 66 1.31 -0.73 -2.31
CA LYS A 66 -0.02 -0.59 -2.91
C LYS A 66 -0.34 -1.68 -3.94
N THR A 67 0.64 -2.12 -4.72
CA THR A 67 0.47 -3.14 -5.76
C THR A 67 0.06 -4.47 -5.17
N LEU A 68 0.77 -4.93 -4.15
CA LEU A 68 0.42 -6.17 -3.44
C LEU A 68 -0.93 -6.03 -2.73
N ALA A 69 -1.20 -4.88 -2.11
CA ALA A 69 -2.49 -4.61 -1.50
C ALA A 69 -3.64 -4.68 -2.52
N ALA A 70 -3.47 -4.11 -3.71
CA ALA A 70 -4.48 -4.17 -4.78
C ALA A 70 -4.71 -5.60 -5.28
N GLN A 71 -3.64 -6.38 -5.43
CA GLN A 71 -3.73 -7.79 -5.80
C GLN A 71 -4.52 -8.59 -4.75
N LEU A 72 -4.14 -8.47 -3.49
CA LEU A 72 -4.83 -9.15 -2.39
C LEU A 72 -6.30 -8.73 -2.29
N TYR A 73 -6.58 -7.43 -2.43
CA TYR A 73 -7.94 -6.91 -2.44
C TYR A 73 -8.80 -7.58 -3.53
N GLY A 74 -8.27 -7.70 -4.75
CA GLY A 74 -8.94 -8.40 -5.84
C GLY A 74 -9.21 -9.87 -5.52
N GLU A 75 -8.20 -10.59 -5.04
CA GLU A 75 -8.32 -12.01 -4.67
C GLU A 75 -9.34 -12.22 -3.54
N PHE A 76 -9.31 -11.39 -2.50
CA PHE A 76 -10.27 -11.51 -1.38
C PHE A 76 -11.70 -11.13 -1.78
N LYS A 77 -11.88 -10.18 -2.71
CA LYS A 77 -13.20 -9.91 -3.29
C LYS A 77 -13.80 -11.10 -4.03
N GLU A 78 -12.96 -11.85 -4.75
CA GLU A 78 -13.39 -13.08 -5.40
C GLU A 78 -13.74 -14.17 -4.39
N PHE A 79 -12.98 -14.31 -3.30
CA PHE A 79 -13.25 -15.28 -2.25
C PHE A 79 -14.46 -14.93 -1.38
N PHE A 80 -14.74 -13.66 -1.17
CA PHE A 80 -15.82 -13.17 -0.31
C PHE A 80 -16.74 -12.17 -1.02
N PRO A 81 -17.43 -12.60 -2.09
CA PRO A 81 -18.25 -11.69 -2.90
C PRO A 81 -19.45 -11.10 -2.13
N ASN A 82 -19.91 -11.76 -1.07
CA ASN A 82 -21.07 -11.37 -0.26
C ASN A 82 -20.70 -10.64 1.04
N ASN A 83 -19.41 -10.50 1.34
CA ASN A 83 -18.92 -9.85 2.54
C ASN A 83 -18.26 -8.49 2.22
N ALA A 84 -18.04 -7.68 3.25
CA ALA A 84 -17.38 -6.39 3.09
C ALA A 84 -15.86 -6.57 2.96
N VAL A 85 -15.37 -6.62 1.74
CA VAL A 85 -13.94 -6.56 1.43
C VAL A 85 -13.60 -5.13 1.00
N GLU A 86 -12.75 -4.48 1.77
CA GLU A 86 -12.45 -3.06 1.67
C GLU A 86 -10.97 -2.82 1.40
N TYR A 87 -10.65 -1.64 0.85
CA TYR A 87 -9.31 -1.25 0.45
C TYR A 87 -8.88 0.02 1.15
N PHE A 88 -7.73 0.01 1.81
CA PHE A 88 -7.25 1.15 2.58
C PHE A 88 -5.75 1.37 2.36
N VAL A 89 -5.42 2.21 1.38
CA VAL A 89 -4.05 2.60 1.07
C VAL A 89 -3.92 4.12 1.13
N SER A 90 -2.72 4.66 0.93
CA SER A 90 -2.55 6.11 0.82
C SER A 90 -3.37 6.64 -0.36
N TYR A 91 -4.20 7.65 -0.12
CA TYR A 91 -5.09 8.25 -1.12
C TYR A 91 -4.43 9.36 -1.94
N TYR A 92 -3.14 9.62 -1.70
CA TYR A 92 -2.39 10.56 -2.50
C TYR A 92 -1.89 9.90 -3.79
N ASP A 93 -2.24 10.47 -4.95
CA ASP A 93 -1.61 10.18 -6.24
C ASP A 93 -0.22 10.79 -6.27
N TYR A 94 -0.12 11.97 -5.69
CA TYR A 94 1.08 12.76 -5.51
C TYR A 94 1.12 13.28 -4.08
N TYR A 95 2.25 13.17 -3.41
CA TYR A 95 2.43 13.68 -2.06
C TYR A 95 3.82 14.22 -1.84
N GLN A 96 3.90 15.54 -1.69
CA GLN A 96 5.07 16.22 -1.19
C GLN A 96 4.83 16.64 0.25
N PRO A 97 5.57 16.07 1.20
CA PRO A 97 5.45 16.51 2.57
C PRO A 97 6.03 17.91 2.75
N GLU A 98 5.41 18.71 3.60
CA GLU A 98 5.97 19.97 4.06
C GLU A 98 7.36 19.75 4.66
N ALA A 99 8.34 20.52 4.25
CA ALA A 99 9.71 20.40 4.72
C ALA A 99 10.44 21.75 4.71
N TYR A 100 11.53 21.83 5.44
CA TYR A 100 12.43 22.97 5.41
C TYR A 100 13.88 22.51 5.33
N VAL A 101 14.65 23.11 4.43
CA VAL A 101 16.06 22.82 4.23
C VAL A 101 16.89 23.99 4.74
N PRO A 102 17.45 23.92 5.96
CA PRO A 102 18.15 25.05 6.58
C PRO A 102 19.38 25.52 5.79
N SER A 103 20.06 24.60 5.10
CA SER A 103 21.29 24.91 4.36
C SER A 103 21.07 25.83 3.15
N SER A 104 19.88 25.79 2.55
CA SER A 104 19.48 26.61 1.41
C SER A 104 18.42 27.65 1.74
N ASP A 105 17.96 27.72 3.01
CA ASP A 105 16.82 28.53 3.47
C ASP A 105 15.56 28.31 2.60
N THR A 106 15.34 27.06 2.23
CA THR A 106 14.24 26.68 1.32
C THR A 106 13.10 26.06 2.11
N TYR A 107 11.95 26.71 2.09
CA TYR A 107 10.69 26.13 2.58
C TYR A 107 9.95 25.44 1.42
N ILE A 108 9.61 24.18 1.64
CA ILE A 108 8.85 23.34 0.72
C ILE A 108 7.44 23.24 1.28
N ALA A 109 6.48 23.85 0.61
CA ALA A 109 5.08 23.74 0.98
C ALA A 109 4.57 22.31 0.75
N LYS A 110 3.62 21.85 1.58
CA LYS A 110 2.90 20.62 1.29
C LYS A 110 2.17 20.78 -0.03
N ASP A 111 2.39 19.84 -0.94
CA ASP A 111 1.63 19.69 -2.15
C ASP A 111 1.13 18.26 -2.28
N SER A 112 -0.10 18.09 -2.72
CA SER A 112 -0.68 16.75 -2.83
C SER A 112 -1.87 16.74 -3.76
N SER A 113 -1.99 15.70 -4.57
CA SER A 113 -3.20 15.38 -5.29
C SER A 113 -3.85 14.15 -4.67
N ILE A 114 -5.14 14.24 -4.42
CA ILE A 114 -5.94 13.19 -3.81
C ILE A 114 -6.59 12.36 -4.92
N ASN A 115 -6.44 11.04 -4.85
CA ASN A 115 -7.20 10.13 -5.67
C ASN A 115 -8.61 9.96 -5.09
N ASP A 116 -9.59 10.46 -5.81
CA ASP A 116 -10.98 10.48 -5.39
C ASP A 116 -11.56 9.07 -5.17
N GLU A 117 -11.20 8.12 -6.03
CA GLU A 117 -11.66 6.74 -5.91
C GLU A 117 -11.04 6.04 -4.67
N ILE A 118 -9.75 6.26 -4.40
CA ILE A 118 -9.12 5.70 -3.20
C ILE A 118 -9.68 6.36 -1.94
N ASP A 119 -9.94 7.66 -1.95
CA ASP A 119 -10.57 8.35 -0.82
C ASP A 119 -11.95 7.79 -0.51
N LYS A 120 -12.77 7.56 -1.53
CA LYS A 120 -14.07 6.88 -1.42
C LYS A 120 -13.93 5.50 -0.79
N LEU A 121 -12.97 4.67 -1.24
CA LEU A 121 -12.73 3.34 -0.69
C LEU A 121 -12.27 3.37 0.77
N ARG A 122 -11.48 4.37 1.17
CA ARG A 122 -11.07 4.56 2.56
C ARG A 122 -12.24 4.89 3.48
N LEU A 123 -13.13 5.77 3.04
CA LEU A 123 -14.36 6.11 3.77
C LEU A 123 -15.31 4.90 3.85
N SER A 124 -15.43 4.13 2.78
CA SER A 124 -16.18 2.87 2.77
C SER A 124 -15.64 1.87 3.78
N ALA A 125 -14.32 1.75 3.91
CA ALA A 125 -13.66 0.84 4.86
C ALA A 125 -14.02 1.19 6.31
N THR A 126 -13.91 2.45 6.71
CA THR A 126 -14.23 2.87 8.08
C THR A 126 -15.72 2.78 8.38
N MET A 127 -16.58 3.12 7.43
CA MET A 127 -18.03 2.92 7.54
C MET A 127 -18.37 1.44 7.77
N SER A 128 -17.81 0.54 6.97
CA SER A 128 -18.06 -0.91 7.10
C SER A 128 -17.67 -1.43 8.47
N LEU A 129 -16.56 -0.97 9.05
CA LEU A 129 -16.15 -1.34 10.40
C LEU A 129 -17.14 -0.88 11.48
N MET A 130 -17.83 0.25 11.26
CA MET A 130 -18.82 0.77 12.20
C MET A 130 -20.16 0.03 12.13
N GLU A 131 -20.52 -0.52 10.97
CA GLU A 131 -21.82 -1.14 10.72
C GLU A 131 -21.81 -2.66 10.70
N ARG A 132 -20.67 -3.29 10.40
CA ARG A 132 -20.59 -4.73 10.11
C ARG A 132 -19.46 -5.40 10.88
N ARG A 133 -19.60 -6.70 11.05
CA ARG A 133 -18.53 -7.54 11.61
C ARG A 133 -17.84 -8.42 10.56
N ASP A 134 -18.46 -8.66 9.44
CA ASP A 134 -17.93 -9.45 8.31
C ASP A 134 -17.07 -8.59 7.39
N VAL A 135 -16.06 -7.94 7.96
CA VAL A 135 -15.21 -6.96 7.27
C VAL A 135 -13.79 -7.45 7.14
N ILE A 136 -13.27 -7.43 5.92
CA ILE A 136 -11.86 -7.62 5.61
C ILE A 136 -11.33 -6.33 5.02
N ILE A 137 -10.34 -5.71 5.65
CA ILE A 137 -9.65 -4.54 5.09
C ILE A 137 -8.27 -4.97 4.62
N VAL A 138 -7.99 -4.75 3.34
CA VAL A 138 -6.65 -4.88 2.78
C VAL A 138 -6.01 -3.50 2.74
N ALA A 139 -4.95 -3.32 3.50
CA ALA A 139 -4.27 -2.05 3.68
C ALA A 139 -2.80 -2.13 3.31
N SER A 140 -2.24 -0.99 2.91
CA SER A 140 -0.79 -0.80 2.91
C SER A 140 -0.31 -0.36 4.30
N VAL A 141 1.00 -0.19 4.48
CA VAL A 141 1.58 0.30 5.74
C VAL A 141 1.04 1.69 6.15
N SER A 142 0.40 2.41 5.22
CA SER A 142 -0.29 3.68 5.53
C SER A 142 -1.35 3.57 6.63
N CYS A 143 -1.82 2.38 6.97
CA CYS A 143 -2.78 2.15 8.06
C CYS A 143 -2.23 2.50 9.46
N ILE A 144 -0.93 2.68 9.62
CA ILE A 144 -0.30 3.12 10.88
C ILE A 144 -0.21 4.64 11.02
N TYR A 145 -0.58 5.40 9.99
CA TYR A 145 -0.64 6.87 10.05
C TYR A 145 -1.88 7.36 10.76
N GLY A 146 -1.78 8.58 11.29
CA GLY A 146 -2.87 9.23 12.01
C GLY A 146 -4.14 9.33 11.18
N LEU A 147 -5.25 9.03 11.83
CA LEU A 147 -6.62 9.14 11.32
C LEU A 147 -7.44 9.90 12.37
N GLY A 148 -8.65 10.33 12.04
CA GLY A 148 -9.54 10.96 13.00
C GLY A 148 -9.93 10.01 14.16
N ASN A 149 -10.40 10.59 15.26
CA ASN A 149 -10.88 9.82 16.40
C ASN A 149 -12.11 8.98 16.01
N PRO A 150 -12.11 7.65 16.15
CA PRO A 150 -13.24 6.80 15.79
C PRO A 150 -14.51 7.11 16.58
N VAL A 151 -14.40 7.58 17.81
CA VAL A 151 -15.56 7.96 18.63
C VAL A 151 -16.23 9.22 18.08
N ASP A 152 -15.44 10.23 17.72
CA ASP A 152 -15.97 11.45 17.09
C ASP A 152 -16.60 11.12 15.75
N TYR A 153 -15.94 10.29 14.93
CA TYR A 153 -16.47 9.84 13.64
C TYR A 153 -17.83 9.14 13.78
N GLN A 154 -17.97 8.26 14.76
CA GLN A 154 -19.23 7.56 15.05
C GLN A 154 -20.32 8.49 15.59
N ASN A 155 -19.98 9.43 16.47
CA ASN A 155 -20.92 10.37 17.06
C ASN A 155 -21.46 11.40 16.06
N MET A 156 -20.72 11.65 14.98
CA MET A 156 -21.09 12.61 13.93
C MET A 156 -21.98 12.01 12.82
N VAL A 157 -22.35 10.74 12.92
CA VAL A 157 -23.26 10.09 11.97
C VAL A 157 -24.63 10.72 11.99
N VAL A 158 -25.18 11.04 10.80
CA VAL A 158 -26.55 11.54 10.65
C VAL A 158 -27.50 10.37 10.41
N SER A 159 -28.31 10.06 11.41
CA SER A 159 -29.28 8.98 11.37
C SER A 159 -30.66 9.52 11.04
N LEU A 160 -31.31 9.00 10.00
CA LEU A 160 -32.62 9.40 9.52
C LEU A 160 -33.57 8.21 9.39
N ARG A 161 -34.86 8.43 9.71
CA ARG A 161 -35.93 7.42 9.59
C ARG A 161 -37.21 8.09 9.13
N PRO A 162 -38.05 7.42 8.31
CA PRO A 162 -39.41 7.88 8.05
C PRO A 162 -40.20 8.04 9.36
N GLY A 163 -41.02 9.08 9.43
CA GLY A 163 -41.79 9.43 10.64
C GLY A 163 -41.02 10.23 11.68
N MET A 164 -39.73 10.54 11.43
CA MET A 164 -38.93 11.36 12.32
C MET A 164 -39.33 12.85 12.18
N ILE A 165 -39.60 13.49 13.29
CA ILE A 165 -39.88 14.94 13.31
C ILE A 165 -38.53 15.65 13.33
N LYS A 166 -38.15 16.21 12.18
CA LYS A 166 -36.88 16.89 11.98
C LYS A 166 -36.97 17.80 10.77
N ASP A 167 -36.72 19.07 10.97
CA ASP A 167 -36.78 20.06 9.90
C ASP A 167 -35.66 19.79 8.88
N ARG A 168 -35.98 19.99 7.61
CA ARG A 168 -35.05 19.88 6.49
C ARG A 168 -33.79 20.72 6.69
N ASP A 169 -33.95 21.97 7.17
CA ASP A 169 -32.81 22.87 7.38
C ASP A 169 -31.90 22.40 8.53
N GLU A 170 -32.46 21.75 9.55
CA GLU A 170 -31.68 21.10 10.60
C GLU A 170 -30.85 19.93 10.05
N VAL A 171 -31.42 19.12 9.15
CA VAL A 171 -30.71 18.03 8.50
C VAL A 171 -29.57 18.58 7.63
N MET A 172 -29.83 19.62 6.83
CA MET A 172 -28.79 20.28 6.03
C MET A 172 -27.66 20.84 6.88
N ALA A 173 -27.97 21.48 8.00
CA ALA A 173 -26.95 22.00 8.93
C ALA A 173 -26.03 20.88 9.46
N LYS A 174 -26.62 19.72 9.80
CA LYS A 174 -25.84 18.55 10.23
C LYS A 174 -24.99 17.95 9.11
N LEU A 175 -25.48 17.94 7.88
CA LEU A 175 -24.68 17.47 6.72
C LEU A 175 -23.45 18.36 6.50
N ILE A 176 -23.60 19.68 6.62
CA ILE A 176 -22.47 20.63 6.55
C ILE A 176 -21.50 20.38 7.71
N GLU A 177 -21.97 20.12 8.92
CA GLU A 177 -21.14 19.81 10.06
C GLU A 177 -20.28 18.56 9.88
N ILE A 178 -20.79 17.55 9.15
CA ILE A 178 -20.05 16.34 8.79
C ILE A 178 -19.32 16.43 7.44
N GLN A 179 -19.06 17.66 6.98
CA GLN A 179 -18.23 17.98 5.79
C GLN A 179 -18.86 17.62 4.44
N TYR A 180 -20.20 17.61 4.35
CA TYR A 180 -20.88 17.58 3.07
C TYR A 180 -21.09 18.99 2.55
N ASP A 181 -20.92 19.17 1.25
CA ASP A 181 -21.15 20.44 0.59
C ASP A 181 -22.51 20.48 -0.09
N ARG A 182 -23.19 21.64 -0.05
CA ARG A 182 -24.37 21.87 -0.85
C ARG A 182 -23.96 22.21 -2.29
N ASN A 183 -24.37 21.40 -3.22
CA ASN A 183 -24.15 21.66 -4.64
C ASN A 183 -25.39 21.24 -5.46
N ASP A 184 -26.20 22.23 -5.83
CA ASP A 184 -27.42 21.99 -6.60
C ASP A 184 -27.15 21.81 -8.10
N MET A 185 -25.94 22.14 -8.59
CA MET A 185 -25.55 22.13 -10.01
C MET A 185 -24.69 20.92 -10.36
N ASP A 186 -23.63 20.67 -9.60
CA ASP A 186 -22.70 19.57 -9.78
C ASP A 186 -22.86 18.56 -8.63
N PHE A 187 -23.68 17.55 -8.88
CA PHE A 187 -24.09 16.58 -7.88
C PHE A 187 -23.18 15.35 -7.92
N HIS A 188 -22.25 15.28 -7.01
CA HIS A 188 -21.25 14.21 -6.90
C HIS A 188 -21.11 13.73 -5.45
N ARG A 189 -20.30 12.71 -5.20
CA ARG A 189 -20.09 12.15 -3.85
C ARG A 189 -19.72 13.23 -2.83
N GLY A 190 -20.20 13.11 -1.62
CA GLY A 190 -19.94 14.09 -0.54
C GLY A 190 -20.70 15.38 -0.70
N THR A 191 -21.69 15.45 -1.60
CA THR A 191 -22.56 16.62 -1.76
C THR A 191 -24.02 16.28 -1.53
N PHE A 192 -24.82 17.33 -1.24
CA PHE A 192 -26.26 17.25 -1.20
C PHE A 192 -26.88 18.39 -2.00
N ARG A 193 -28.08 18.15 -2.51
CA ARG A 193 -28.88 19.17 -3.20
C ARG A 193 -30.31 19.19 -2.69
N VAL A 194 -30.96 20.33 -2.85
CA VAL A 194 -32.33 20.56 -2.37
C VAL A 194 -33.23 21.03 -3.51
N ARG A 195 -34.37 20.39 -3.64
CA ARG A 195 -35.44 20.78 -4.59
C ARG A 195 -36.79 20.73 -3.89
N GLY A 196 -37.27 21.89 -3.44
CA GLY A 196 -38.50 21.98 -2.65
C GLY A 196 -38.39 21.23 -1.32
N ASP A 197 -39.28 20.29 -1.08
CA ASP A 197 -39.31 19.45 0.12
C ASP A 197 -38.47 18.15 -0.03
N VAL A 198 -37.62 18.06 -1.04
CA VAL A 198 -36.79 16.90 -1.35
C VAL A 198 -35.32 17.26 -1.14
N LEU A 199 -34.65 16.48 -0.30
CA LEU A 199 -33.21 16.51 -0.07
C LEU A 199 -32.59 15.26 -0.68
N GLU A 200 -31.62 15.42 -1.54
CA GLU A 200 -30.85 14.31 -2.13
C GLU A 200 -29.39 14.40 -1.70
N ILE A 201 -28.82 13.28 -1.28
CA ILE A 201 -27.48 13.20 -0.72
C ILE A 201 -26.73 12.08 -1.46
N ILE A 202 -25.54 12.37 -1.99
CA ILE A 202 -24.63 11.30 -2.42
C ILE A 202 -23.64 11.07 -1.28
N PRO A 203 -23.70 9.91 -0.59
CA PRO A 203 -22.75 9.58 0.46
C PRO A 203 -21.31 9.64 -0.06
N ALA A 204 -20.38 10.07 0.78
CA ALA A 204 -18.97 10.22 0.40
C ALA A 204 -18.29 8.90 0.01
N TYR A 205 -18.86 7.78 0.41
CA TYR A 205 -18.42 6.41 0.12
C TYR A 205 -19.18 5.74 -1.03
N GLU A 206 -20.02 6.49 -1.75
CA GLU A 206 -20.83 6.00 -2.90
C GLU A 206 -20.53 6.80 -4.17
N SER A 207 -20.80 6.21 -5.34
CA SER A 207 -20.63 6.88 -6.63
C SER A 207 -21.90 6.87 -7.48
N ASP A 208 -22.68 5.79 -7.40
CA ASP A 208 -23.75 5.49 -8.36
C ASP A 208 -25.14 5.63 -7.78
N THR A 209 -25.25 5.76 -6.45
CA THR A 209 -26.50 5.87 -5.73
C THR A 209 -26.56 7.12 -4.88
N ALA A 210 -27.74 7.69 -4.75
CA ALA A 210 -28.04 8.79 -3.84
C ALA A 210 -29.18 8.42 -2.90
N ILE A 211 -29.20 9.06 -1.76
CA ILE A 211 -30.29 8.97 -0.79
C ILE A 211 -31.22 10.14 -0.99
N ARG A 212 -32.47 9.84 -1.28
CA ARG A 212 -33.54 10.85 -1.39
C ARG A 212 -34.37 10.85 -0.10
N VAL A 213 -34.44 11.99 0.55
CA VAL A 213 -35.26 12.23 1.75
C VAL A 213 -36.36 13.20 1.38
N GLU A 214 -37.58 12.75 1.50
CA GLU A 214 -38.81 13.55 1.20
C GLU A 214 -39.41 14.00 2.53
N PHE A 215 -39.69 15.31 2.64
CA PHE A 215 -40.26 15.92 3.84
C PHE A 215 -41.72 16.28 3.59
N PHE A 216 -42.55 16.15 4.62
CA PHE A 216 -43.88 16.72 4.69
C PHE A 216 -43.96 17.64 5.93
N GLY A 217 -43.78 18.94 5.68
CA GLY A 217 -43.53 19.88 6.77
C GLY A 217 -42.24 19.57 7.51
N ASP A 218 -42.34 19.40 8.84
CA ASP A 218 -41.22 19.06 9.69
C ASP A 218 -41.03 17.56 9.93
N GLU A 219 -41.72 16.72 9.15
CA GLU A 219 -41.64 15.27 9.27
C GLU A 219 -40.98 14.66 8.03
N ILE A 220 -40.11 13.66 8.22
CA ILE A 220 -39.56 12.84 7.15
C ILE A 220 -40.64 11.84 6.73
N ASP A 221 -41.17 12.03 5.52
CA ASP A 221 -42.24 11.18 4.98
C ASP A 221 -41.67 9.87 4.40
N ARG A 222 -40.63 9.98 3.57
CA ARG A 222 -40.02 8.83 2.90
C ARG A 222 -38.52 8.99 2.72
N ILE A 223 -37.83 7.86 2.80
CA ILE A 223 -36.39 7.76 2.45
C ILE A 223 -36.24 6.67 1.40
N SER A 224 -35.57 6.96 0.28
CA SER A 224 -35.31 6.02 -0.79
C SER A 224 -33.89 6.10 -1.32
N GLU A 225 -33.39 4.98 -1.75
CA GLU A 225 -32.16 4.89 -2.54
C GLU A 225 -32.52 5.04 -4.01
N ILE A 226 -31.83 5.95 -4.71
CA ILE A 226 -32.07 6.25 -6.11
C ILE A 226 -30.81 6.08 -6.94
N ASP A 227 -30.98 5.76 -8.20
CA ASP A 227 -29.93 5.85 -9.20
C ASP A 227 -29.67 7.33 -9.55
N ILE A 228 -28.42 7.76 -9.52
CA ILE A 228 -28.06 9.17 -9.75
C ILE A 228 -28.37 9.61 -11.17
N LEU A 229 -28.16 8.72 -12.15
CA LEU A 229 -28.30 9.03 -13.57
C LEU A 229 -29.78 9.06 -14.00
N THR A 230 -30.55 8.03 -13.61
CA THR A 230 -31.93 7.86 -14.04
C THR A 230 -32.93 8.48 -13.07
N GLY A 231 -32.59 8.63 -11.82
CA GLY A 231 -33.50 9.04 -10.74
C GLY A 231 -34.47 7.94 -10.30
N GLU A 232 -34.32 6.73 -10.81
CA GLU A 232 -35.18 5.59 -10.45
C GLU A 232 -34.95 5.19 -8.99
N VAL A 233 -36.03 4.92 -8.28
CA VAL A 233 -35.99 4.37 -6.93
C VAL A 233 -35.56 2.91 -7.00
N LYS A 234 -34.41 2.61 -6.39
CA LYS A 234 -33.90 1.24 -6.27
C LYS A 234 -34.49 0.51 -5.08
N ASP A 235 -34.59 1.21 -3.94
CA ASP A 235 -35.15 0.64 -2.72
C ASP A 235 -35.77 1.73 -1.83
N GLU A 236 -36.73 1.36 -1.00
CA GLU A 236 -37.28 2.20 0.07
C GLU A 236 -36.63 1.84 1.42
N LEU A 237 -36.08 2.84 2.09
CA LEU A 237 -35.29 2.64 3.30
C LEU A 237 -36.11 2.96 4.54
N LYS A 238 -36.09 2.08 5.52
CA LYS A 238 -36.67 2.30 6.86
C LYS A 238 -35.73 3.06 7.79
N HIS A 239 -34.47 3.13 7.44
CA HIS A 239 -33.42 3.82 8.19
C HIS A 239 -32.21 4.03 7.29
N ILE A 240 -31.55 5.15 7.44
CA ILE A 240 -30.23 5.41 6.83
C ILE A 240 -29.31 6.10 7.86
N ALA A 241 -28.07 5.69 7.89
CA ALA A 241 -26.98 6.35 8.61
C ALA A 241 -26.02 6.95 7.57
N ILE A 242 -25.85 8.27 7.61
CA ILE A 242 -24.93 8.98 6.72
C ILE A 242 -23.68 9.30 7.51
N PHE A 243 -22.56 8.70 7.08
CA PHE A 243 -21.26 8.87 7.71
C PHE A 243 -20.56 10.13 7.19
N PRO A 244 -19.65 10.73 7.99
CA PRO A 244 -18.92 11.93 7.58
C PRO A 244 -18.18 11.77 6.26
N ALA A 245 -18.05 12.88 5.52
CA ALA A 245 -17.31 12.94 4.28
C ALA A 245 -15.77 13.01 4.48
N SER A 246 -15.32 13.08 5.72
CA SER A 246 -13.90 13.10 6.10
C SER A 246 -13.69 12.34 7.40
N HIS A 247 -12.51 11.72 7.53
CA HIS A 247 -12.10 11.11 8.80
C HIS A 247 -11.75 12.15 9.89
N TYR A 248 -11.47 13.39 9.50
CA TYR A 248 -11.10 14.49 10.42
C TYR A 248 -12.30 15.39 10.70
N VAL A 249 -13.36 14.83 11.21
CA VAL A 249 -14.53 15.58 11.69
C VAL A 249 -14.44 15.79 13.19
N VAL A 250 -14.70 17.01 13.62
CA VAL A 250 -14.65 17.42 15.02
C VAL A 250 -15.85 18.29 15.31
N ASP A 251 -16.53 18.05 16.40
CA ASP A 251 -17.66 18.89 16.80
C ASP A 251 -17.21 20.30 17.23
N ARG A 252 -18.14 21.24 17.25
CA ARG A 252 -17.84 22.65 17.55
C ARG A 252 -17.29 22.89 18.96
N GLU A 253 -17.65 22.07 19.94
CA GLU A 253 -17.12 22.20 21.29
C GLU A 253 -15.67 21.75 21.37
N ASN A 254 -15.35 20.65 20.71
CA ASN A 254 -13.98 20.16 20.58
C ASN A 254 -13.09 21.14 19.80
N ILE A 255 -13.62 21.81 18.75
CA ILE A 255 -12.88 22.87 18.05
C ILE A 255 -12.58 24.04 18.99
N LYS A 256 -13.54 24.51 19.80
CA LYS A 256 -13.32 25.60 20.77
C LYS A 256 -12.23 25.24 21.78
N ARG A 257 -12.27 24.02 22.30
CA ARG A 257 -11.25 23.52 23.23
C ARG A 257 -9.89 23.46 22.53
N ALA A 258 -9.81 22.88 21.36
CA ALA A 258 -8.57 22.77 20.59
C ALA A 258 -7.96 24.14 20.27
N VAL A 259 -8.79 25.12 19.89
CA VAL A 259 -8.33 26.49 19.63
C VAL A 259 -7.73 27.11 20.90
N ALA A 260 -8.34 26.94 22.06
CA ALA A 260 -7.78 27.44 23.31
C ALA A 260 -6.42 26.81 23.63
N ASP A 261 -6.29 25.49 23.43
CA ASP A 261 -5.03 24.75 23.63
C ASP A 261 -3.96 25.20 22.63
N ILE A 262 -4.33 25.46 21.39
CA ILE A 262 -3.41 25.96 20.33
C ILE A 262 -2.94 27.38 20.68
N GLU A 263 -3.83 28.26 21.13
CA GLU A 263 -3.49 29.62 21.56
C GLU A 263 -2.48 29.62 22.72
N GLU A 264 -2.66 28.75 23.72
CA GLU A 264 -1.74 28.59 24.84
C GLU A 264 -0.35 28.08 24.36
N GLU A 265 -0.32 27.03 23.55
CA GLU A 265 0.93 26.51 22.99
C GLU A 265 1.66 27.55 22.16
N LEU A 266 0.93 28.32 21.33
CA LEU A 266 1.51 29.39 20.54
C LEU A 266 2.16 30.47 21.42
N GLU A 267 1.48 30.89 22.47
CA GLU A 267 2.02 31.88 23.38
C GLU A 267 3.31 31.43 24.08
N GLU A 268 3.34 30.20 24.54
CA GLU A 268 4.54 29.59 25.13
C GLU A 268 5.70 29.50 24.10
N ARG A 269 5.40 29.04 22.86
CA ARG A 269 6.41 28.89 21.84
C ARG A 269 6.99 30.22 21.36
N VAL A 270 6.17 31.23 21.22
CA VAL A 270 6.63 32.60 20.88
C VAL A 270 7.53 33.17 22.00
N LYS A 271 7.16 32.98 23.28
CA LYS A 271 8.01 33.40 24.41
C LYS A 271 9.36 32.67 24.40
N GLU A 272 9.38 31.37 24.10
CA GLU A 272 10.60 30.58 23.99
C GLU A 272 11.51 31.06 22.87
N PHE A 273 10.98 31.29 21.66
CA PHE A 273 11.75 31.82 20.56
C PHE A 273 12.34 33.21 20.87
N LYS A 274 11.55 34.11 21.48
CA LYS A 274 12.03 35.43 21.87
C LYS A 274 13.16 35.37 22.92
N ARG A 275 13.08 34.44 23.90
CA ARG A 275 14.14 34.23 24.89
C ARG A 275 15.45 33.76 24.27
N ASN A 276 15.37 33.05 23.15
CA ASN A 276 16.50 32.51 22.43
C ASN A 276 16.98 33.39 21.25
N ASP A 277 16.50 34.66 21.20
CA ASP A 277 16.79 35.64 20.13
C ASP A 277 16.38 35.18 18.71
N LYS A 278 15.44 34.26 18.63
CA LYS A 278 14.88 33.74 17.35
C LYS A 278 13.63 34.53 16.97
N LEU A 279 13.84 35.80 16.61
CA LEU A 279 12.70 36.73 16.34
C LEU A 279 11.97 36.41 15.05
N LEU A 280 12.67 35.94 14.03
CA LEU A 280 12.08 35.54 12.75
C LEU A 280 11.17 34.32 12.92
N GLU A 281 11.63 33.31 13.64
CA GLU A 281 10.86 32.12 13.94
C GLU A 281 9.64 32.45 14.79
N ALA A 282 9.78 33.35 15.76
CA ALA A 282 8.66 33.83 16.59
C ALA A 282 7.57 34.52 15.75
N GLN A 283 7.97 35.37 14.81
CA GLN A 283 7.04 36.06 13.91
C GLN A 283 6.35 35.04 12.97
N ARG A 284 7.11 34.17 12.35
CA ARG A 284 6.64 33.17 11.42
C ARG A 284 5.59 32.26 12.02
N ILE A 285 5.86 31.69 13.20
CA ILE A 285 4.91 30.81 13.87
C ILE A 285 3.64 31.55 14.33
N ALA A 286 3.79 32.80 14.80
CA ALA A 286 2.65 33.61 15.23
C ALA A 286 1.72 33.96 14.06
N GLU A 287 2.25 34.41 12.92
CA GLU A 287 1.45 34.73 11.73
C GLU A 287 0.69 33.52 11.22
N ARG A 288 1.38 32.38 11.02
CA ARG A 288 0.77 31.17 10.50
C ARG A 288 -0.31 30.61 11.44
N THR A 289 0.01 30.48 12.73
CA THR A 289 -0.90 29.87 13.68
C THR A 289 -2.12 30.73 13.94
N ASN A 290 -1.97 32.06 14.02
CA ASN A 290 -3.12 32.96 14.18
C ASN A 290 -4.06 32.90 12.96
N PHE A 291 -3.53 32.82 11.75
CA PHE A 291 -4.34 32.63 10.55
C PHE A 291 -5.10 31.29 10.59
N ASP A 292 -4.44 30.21 10.96
CA ASP A 292 -5.06 28.89 11.09
C ASP A 292 -6.16 28.87 12.17
N ILE A 293 -5.95 29.58 13.29
CA ILE A 293 -6.94 29.75 14.37
C ILE A 293 -8.19 30.49 13.87
N GLU A 294 -8.03 31.56 13.11
CA GLU A 294 -9.15 32.30 12.52
C GLU A 294 -9.96 31.38 11.59
N MET A 295 -9.30 30.64 10.72
CA MET A 295 -9.96 29.67 9.82
C MET A 295 -10.73 28.59 10.61
N LEU A 296 -10.14 28.05 11.66
CA LEU A 296 -10.79 27.06 12.53
C LEU A 296 -12.04 27.63 13.23
N LYS A 297 -11.99 28.88 13.69
CA LYS A 297 -13.13 29.54 14.34
C LYS A 297 -14.28 29.82 13.36
N GLU A 298 -13.96 30.24 12.13
CA GLU A 298 -14.95 30.63 11.12
C GLU A 298 -15.57 29.44 10.40
N THR A 299 -14.73 28.51 9.94
CA THR A 299 -15.15 27.42 9.05
C THR A 299 -15.06 26.01 9.67
N GLY A 300 -14.40 25.88 10.83
CA GLY A 300 -14.09 24.58 11.43
C GLY A 300 -12.97 23.82 10.71
N PHE A 301 -12.27 24.46 9.77
CA PHE A 301 -11.22 23.86 8.95
C PHE A 301 -10.09 24.86 8.68
N CYS A 302 -8.85 24.37 8.50
CA CYS A 302 -7.74 25.15 7.99
C CYS A 302 -6.82 24.28 7.12
N SER A 303 -6.03 24.93 6.26
CA SER A 303 -5.02 24.21 5.48
C SER A 303 -3.94 23.64 6.40
N GLY A 304 -3.67 22.34 6.29
CA GLY A 304 -2.75 21.65 7.19
C GLY A 304 -3.35 21.34 8.57
N ILE A 305 -4.67 21.18 8.65
CA ILE A 305 -5.42 20.87 9.91
C ILE A 305 -4.84 19.65 10.64
N GLU A 306 -4.26 18.71 9.92
CA GLU A 306 -3.61 17.53 10.48
C GLU A 306 -2.47 17.87 11.45
N ASN A 307 -1.82 19.02 11.29
CA ASN A 307 -0.77 19.48 12.22
C ASN A 307 -1.31 19.85 13.61
N TYR A 308 -2.62 20.02 13.73
CA TYR A 308 -3.32 20.28 15.00
C TYR A 308 -4.09 19.05 15.50
N SER A 309 -3.87 17.87 14.90
CA SER A 309 -4.62 16.64 15.21
C SER A 309 -4.58 16.24 16.67
N ARG A 310 -3.47 16.47 17.37
CA ARG A 310 -3.36 16.22 18.82
C ARG A 310 -4.38 17.02 19.61
N HIS A 311 -4.47 18.32 19.35
CA HIS A 311 -5.40 19.21 20.03
C HIS A 311 -6.86 18.91 19.64
N LEU A 312 -7.12 18.68 18.37
CA LEU A 312 -8.46 18.34 17.87
C LEU A 312 -8.99 17.04 18.47
N ALA A 313 -8.14 16.04 18.59
CA ALA A 313 -8.49 14.75 19.19
C ALA A 313 -8.43 14.74 20.73
N GLY A 314 -7.98 15.83 21.38
CA GLY A 314 -7.84 15.92 22.83
C GLY A 314 -6.78 14.98 23.42
N LEU A 315 -5.74 14.68 22.67
CA LEU A 315 -4.65 13.79 23.07
C LEU A 315 -3.59 14.54 23.89
N ARG A 316 -2.91 13.80 24.75
CA ARG A 316 -1.77 14.31 25.53
C ARG A 316 -0.53 14.44 24.65
N PRO A 317 0.44 15.32 24.98
CA PRO A 317 1.71 15.38 24.30
C PRO A 317 2.39 14.00 24.25
N GLY A 318 2.86 13.60 23.07
CA GLY A 318 3.53 12.32 22.84
C GLY A 318 2.62 11.09 22.82
N GLN A 319 1.32 11.24 23.03
CA GLN A 319 0.38 10.13 22.92
C GLN A 319 0.25 9.68 21.46
N ALA A 320 0.12 8.36 21.27
CA ALA A 320 -0.09 7.77 19.95
C ALA A 320 -1.34 8.33 19.26
N PRO A 321 -1.27 8.70 17.98
CA PRO A 321 -2.46 9.14 17.25
C PRO A 321 -3.44 7.97 17.05
N TYR A 322 -4.70 8.29 16.83
CA TYR A 322 -5.65 7.32 16.34
C TYR A 322 -5.32 6.92 14.91
N THR A 323 -5.47 5.63 14.61
CA THR A 323 -5.18 5.05 13.28
C THR A 323 -6.35 4.17 12.84
N LEU A 324 -6.26 3.61 11.63
CA LEU A 324 -7.26 2.63 11.16
C LEU A 324 -7.45 1.48 12.17
N ILE A 325 -6.39 1.08 12.86
CA ILE A 325 -6.44 -0.04 13.82
C ILE A 325 -7.42 0.27 14.96
N ASP A 326 -7.55 1.52 15.36
CA ASP A 326 -8.48 1.95 16.42
C ASP A 326 -9.96 1.91 16.02
N TYR A 327 -10.25 1.75 14.72
CA TYR A 327 -11.62 1.57 14.21
C TYR A 327 -12.07 0.09 14.27
N PHE A 328 -11.13 -0.83 14.42
CA PHE A 328 -11.45 -2.25 14.59
C PHE A 328 -11.97 -2.55 16.00
N PRO A 329 -12.86 -3.54 16.14
CA PRO A 329 -13.21 -4.06 17.45
C PRO A 329 -12.01 -4.79 18.09
N ASP A 330 -12.01 -4.90 19.41
CA ASP A 330 -10.88 -5.44 20.18
C ASP A 330 -10.50 -6.89 19.81
N ASP A 331 -11.44 -7.66 19.28
CA ASP A 331 -11.28 -9.07 18.94
C ASP A 331 -10.84 -9.36 17.49
N PHE A 332 -10.40 -8.33 16.77
CA PHE A 332 -9.97 -8.46 15.36
C PHE A 332 -8.72 -9.32 15.18
N ILE A 333 -8.53 -9.80 13.98
CA ILE A 333 -7.32 -10.52 13.55
C ILE A 333 -6.52 -9.65 12.58
N MET A 334 -5.22 -9.58 12.79
CA MET A 334 -4.28 -8.96 11.87
C MET A 334 -3.54 -10.03 11.08
N MET A 335 -3.38 -9.83 9.78
CA MET A 335 -2.55 -10.65 8.91
C MET A 335 -1.53 -9.77 8.23
N ILE A 336 -0.25 -10.08 8.38
CA ILE A 336 0.84 -9.29 7.80
C ILE A 336 1.45 -10.11 6.67
N ASP A 337 1.15 -9.72 5.43
CA ASP A 337 1.68 -10.39 4.25
C ASP A 337 3.10 -9.93 3.94
N GLU A 338 3.92 -10.84 3.42
CA GLU A 338 5.36 -10.65 3.24
C GLU A 338 6.01 -10.03 4.48
N SER A 339 5.71 -10.59 5.65
CA SER A 339 6.01 -10.03 6.99
C SER A 339 7.48 -9.69 7.18
N HIS A 340 8.40 -10.47 6.59
CA HIS A 340 9.83 -10.21 6.61
C HIS A 340 10.24 -8.84 6.02
N LYS A 341 9.38 -8.25 5.17
CA LYS A 341 9.54 -6.89 4.62
C LYS A 341 8.65 -5.88 5.32
N THR A 342 7.41 -6.24 5.56
CA THR A 342 6.37 -5.35 6.10
C THR A 342 6.70 -4.90 7.52
N ILE A 343 7.18 -5.79 8.38
CA ILE A 343 7.52 -5.47 9.77
C ILE A 343 8.67 -4.47 9.87
N PRO A 344 9.82 -4.65 9.21
CA PRO A 344 10.87 -3.64 9.20
C PRO A 344 10.43 -2.29 8.63
N GLN A 345 9.55 -2.28 7.64
CA GLN A 345 9.00 -1.06 7.07
C GLN A 345 8.14 -0.29 8.09
N ILE A 346 7.30 -0.98 8.84
CA ILE A 346 6.51 -0.38 9.94
C ILE A 346 7.45 0.25 10.97
N GLY A 347 8.51 -0.45 11.37
CA GLY A 347 9.49 0.07 12.32
C GLY A 347 10.26 1.30 11.83
N GLY A 348 10.50 1.42 10.53
CA GLY A 348 11.30 2.51 9.95
C GLY A 348 10.57 3.83 9.74
N MET A 349 9.24 3.84 9.65
CA MET A 349 8.49 5.03 9.23
C MET A 349 8.49 6.18 10.25
N TYR A 350 8.46 5.87 11.54
CA TYR A 350 8.39 6.87 12.60
C TYR A 350 9.57 7.86 12.61
N HIS A 351 10.80 7.36 12.50
CA HIS A 351 12.01 8.18 12.63
C HIS A 351 12.15 9.21 11.50
N GLY A 352 11.82 8.83 10.28
CA GLY A 352 11.88 9.74 9.13
C GLY A 352 10.90 10.91 9.28
N ASP A 353 9.69 10.64 9.69
CA ASP A 353 8.67 11.67 9.92
C ASP A 353 9.07 12.63 11.05
N GLN A 354 9.55 12.11 12.18
CA GLN A 354 9.98 12.92 13.31
C GLN A 354 11.14 13.86 12.97
N SER A 355 12.15 13.39 12.22
CA SER A 355 13.29 14.21 11.82
C SER A 355 12.86 15.40 10.95
N ARG A 356 12.00 15.18 9.99
CA ARG A 356 11.46 16.22 9.11
C ARG A 356 10.64 17.26 9.90
N LYS A 357 9.75 16.83 10.76
CA LYS A 357 8.91 17.71 11.56
C LYS A 357 9.68 18.48 12.62
N GLN A 358 10.72 17.88 13.20
CA GLN A 358 11.59 18.58 14.14
C GLN A 358 12.19 19.83 13.50
N THR A 359 12.66 19.75 12.27
CA THR A 359 13.20 20.91 11.53
C THR A 359 12.13 21.98 11.33
N LEU A 360 10.91 21.62 10.95
CA LEU A 360 9.80 22.59 10.82
C LEU A 360 9.47 23.29 12.14
N VAL A 361 9.52 22.57 13.24
CA VAL A 361 9.29 23.11 14.59
C VAL A 361 10.43 24.03 15.03
N ASP A 362 11.67 23.64 14.84
CA ASP A 362 12.86 24.41 15.27
C ASP A 362 12.99 25.75 14.55
N TYR A 363 12.50 25.83 13.32
CA TYR A 363 12.54 27.04 12.48
C TYR A 363 11.21 27.82 12.41
N GLY A 364 10.26 27.51 13.28
CA GLY A 364 9.02 28.28 13.47
C GLY A 364 7.98 28.13 12.36
N PHE A 365 8.01 27.05 11.58
CA PHE A 365 6.98 26.76 10.58
C PHE A 365 5.78 26.03 11.18
N ARG A 366 6.00 25.22 12.22
CA ARG A 366 4.95 24.48 12.93
C ARG A 366 5.16 24.53 14.44
N LEU A 367 4.06 24.37 15.16
CA LEU A 367 4.08 24.20 16.62
C LEU A 367 4.66 22.83 16.99
N PRO A 368 5.22 22.66 18.21
CA PRO A 368 5.71 21.37 18.71
C PRO A 368 4.69 20.23 18.61
N SER A 369 3.41 20.52 18.79
CA SER A 369 2.31 19.53 18.66
C SER A 369 2.18 18.92 17.27
N ALA A 370 2.70 19.56 16.22
CA ALA A 370 2.70 19.00 14.87
C ALA A 370 3.49 17.68 14.79
N LYS A 371 4.45 17.45 15.69
CA LYS A 371 5.21 16.19 15.78
C LYS A 371 4.36 15.00 16.24
N ASP A 372 3.21 15.25 16.85
CA ASP A 372 2.29 14.22 17.30
C ASP A 372 1.32 13.77 16.19
N ASN A 373 1.26 14.49 15.07
CA ASN A 373 0.68 13.99 13.82
C ASN A 373 1.72 13.14 13.08
N ARG A 374 1.78 11.87 13.37
CA ARG A 374 2.85 10.96 13.00
C ARG A 374 2.34 9.53 12.83
N PRO A 375 3.09 8.66 12.15
CA PRO A 375 2.80 7.23 12.22
C PRO A 375 3.05 6.69 13.65
N LEU A 376 2.48 5.53 13.92
CA LEU A 376 2.82 4.80 15.14
C LEU A 376 4.31 4.46 15.15
N ASN A 377 4.93 4.52 16.31
CA ASN A 377 6.20 3.82 16.49
C ASN A 377 5.95 2.31 16.66
N PHE A 378 7.02 1.52 16.62
CA PHE A 378 6.86 0.07 16.59
C PHE A 378 6.23 -0.49 17.88
N ASP A 379 6.60 0.02 19.05
CA ASP A 379 6.05 -0.43 20.34
C ASP A 379 4.55 -0.11 20.44
N GLU A 380 4.14 1.05 19.94
CA GLU A 380 2.73 1.43 19.87
C GLU A 380 1.95 0.53 18.91
N PHE A 381 2.54 0.20 17.77
CA PHE A 381 1.96 -0.74 16.83
C PHE A 381 1.76 -2.13 17.46
N GLU A 382 2.81 -2.66 18.11
CA GLU A 382 2.72 -3.94 18.83
C GLU A 382 1.62 -3.94 19.90
N SER A 383 1.49 -2.85 20.64
CA SER A 383 0.50 -2.73 21.72
C SER A 383 -0.95 -2.80 21.22
N LYS A 384 -1.20 -2.51 19.95
CA LYS A 384 -2.52 -2.54 19.31
C LYS A 384 -2.87 -3.91 18.70
N ILE A 385 -1.96 -4.85 18.70
CA ILE A 385 -2.19 -6.20 18.16
C ILE A 385 -2.99 -7.01 19.17
N ASN A 386 -4.16 -7.52 18.74
CA ASN A 386 -4.89 -8.55 19.48
C ASN A 386 -4.34 -9.93 19.13
N GLN A 387 -4.55 -10.39 17.91
CA GLN A 387 -3.98 -11.62 17.36
C GLN A 387 -3.42 -11.35 15.97
N VAL A 388 -2.25 -11.87 15.66
CA VAL A 388 -1.58 -11.66 14.38
C VAL A 388 -1.10 -12.95 13.75
N MET A 389 -1.28 -13.04 12.44
CA MET A 389 -0.69 -14.07 11.59
C MET A 389 0.34 -13.43 10.66
N PHE A 390 1.60 -13.82 10.83
CA PHE A 390 2.66 -13.48 9.89
C PHE A 390 2.62 -14.43 8.71
N VAL A 391 2.67 -13.90 7.50
CA VAL A 391 2.65 -14.69 6.27
C VAL A 391 3.90 -14.40 5.49
N SER A 392 4.74 -15.41 5.28
CA SER A 392 6.00 -15.26 4.54
C SER A 392 6.53 -16.61 4.07
N ALA A 393 7.23 -16.60 2.93
CA ALA A 393 8.05 -17.75 2.51
C ALA A 393 9.40 -17.80 3.26
N THR A 394 9.80 -16.68 3.84
CA THR A 394 11.07 -16.47 4.54
C THR A 394 10.86 -15.61 5.79
N PRO A 395 10.19 -16.14 6.83
CA PRO A 395 9.96 -15.40 8.07
C PRO A 395 11.28 -14.86 8.64
N GLY A 396 11.27 -13.58 9.09
CA GLY A 396 12.42 -12.93 9.68
C GLY A 396 12.67 -13.31 11.15
N GLU A 397 13.65 -12.65 11.78
CA GLU A 397 13.95 -12.88 13.19
C GLU A 397 12.82 -12.46 14.11
N TYR A 398 12.17 -11.34 13.81
CA TYR A 398 11.04 -10.86 14.62
C TYR A 398 9.93 -11.92 14.72
N GLU A 399 9.55 -12.51 13.59
CA GLU A 399 8.55 -13.58 13.55
C GLU A 399 8.99 -14.78 14.36
N LYS A 400 10.24 -15.23 14.18
CA LYS A 400 10.84 -16.36 14.91
C LYS A 400 10.83 -16.16 16.42
N ASP A 401 11.09 -14.94 16.89
CA ASP A 401 11.16 -14.61 18.31
C ASP A 401 9.78 -14.48 18.97
N HIS A 402 8.75 -14.15 18.22
CA HIS A 402 7.40 -13.86 18.75
C HIS A 402 6.37 -14.95 18.47
N GLU A 403 6.58 -15.80 17.48
CA GLU A 403 5.61 -16.85 17.11
C GLU A 403 5.46 -17.90 18.19
N LEU A 404 4.20 -18.21 18.53
CA LEU A 404 3.85 -19.32 19.42
C LEU A 404 3.53 -20.61 18.63
N LEU A 405 3.25 -20.46 17.35
CA LEU A 405 2.98 -21.53 16.41
C LEU A 405 3.53 -21.17 15.04
N ARG A 406 4.12 -22.13 14.36
CA ARG A 406 4.47 -22.04 12.95
C ARG A 406 3.78 -23.15 12.19
N ALA A 407 2.87 -22.78 11.29
CA ALA A 407 2.30 -23.68 10.31
C ALA A 407 3.11 -23.60 9.02
N GLU A 408 3.47 -24.73 8.46
CA GLU A 408 4.22 -24.80 7.21
C GLU A 408 3.32 -25.21 6.05
N GLN A 409 3.47 -24.49 4.94
CA GLN A 409 2.78 -24.76 3.68
C GLN A 409 3.81 -24.80 2.56
N VAL A 410 4.39 -25.98 2.37
CA VAL A 410 5.51 -26.21 1.46
C VAL A 410 5.05 -26.85 0.15
N ILE A 411 3.91 -27.53 0.17
CA ILE A 411 3.39 -28.27 -0.98
C ILE A 411 2.74 -27.33 -1.99
N ARG A 412 3.22 -27.39 -3.24
CA ARG A 412 2.58 -26.74 -4.38
C ARG A 412 1.60 -27.70 -5.05
N PRO A 413 0.36 -27.31 -5.29
CA PRO A 413 -0.63 -28.15 -5.99
C PRO A 413 -0.16 -28.60 -7.39
N THR A 414 0.69 -27.80 -8.03
CA THR A 414 1.28 -28.12 -9.34
C THR A 414 2.33 -29.22 -9.32
N GLY A 415 2.78 -29.64 -8.16
CA GLY A 415 3.87 -30.59 -7.97
C GLY A 415 5.27 -30.01 -8.21
N LEU A 416 5.39 -28.71 -8.50
CA LEU A 416 6.68 -28.09 -8.78
C LEU A 416 7.62 -28.12 -7.58
N LEU A 417 8.84 -28.59 -7.84
CA LEU A 417 9.90 -28.69 -6.84
C LEU A 417 10.62 -27.37 -6.67
N ASP A 418 11.16 -27.12 -5.48
CA ASP A 418 12.21 -26.12 -5.33
C ASP A 418 13.41 -26.54 -6.18
N PRO A 419 14.14 -25.57 -6.80
CA PRO A 419 15.22 -25.90 -7.74
C PRO A 419 16.41 -26.55 -7.04
N GLU A 420 17.18 -27.33 -7.79
CA GLU A 420 18.50 -27.77 -7.36
C GLU A 420 19.48 -26.61 -7.34
N VAL A 421 20.31 -26.57 -6.30
CA VAL A 421 21.33 -25.52 -6.13
C VAL A 421 22.71 -26.15 -6.25
N GLU A 422 23.49 -25.68 -7.21
CA GLU A 422 24.88 -26.07 -7.41
C GLU A 422 25.81 -24.92 -7.04
N VAL A 423 26.90 -25.20 -6.34
CA VAL A 423 27.95 -24.21 -6.00
C VAL A 423 29.16 -24.46 -6.89
N ARG A 424 29.61 -23.42 -7.57
CA ARG A 424 30.79 -23.45 -8.46
C ARG A 424 31.79 -22.37 -8.06
N PRO A 425 33.11 -22.53 -8.37
CA PRO A 425 34.12 -21.55 -8.01
C PRO A 425 33.94 -20.20 -8.69
N VAL A 426 34.39 -19.13 -8.06
CA VAL A 426 34.35 -17.75 -8.59
C VAL A 426 35.34 -17.60 -9.75
N GLU A 427 36.48 -18.27 -9.71
CA GLU A 427 37.46 -18.24 -10.82
C GLU A 427 36.82 -18.80 -12.08
N GLY A 428 36.83 -18.02 -13.17
CA GLY A 428 36.19 -18.37 -14.41
C GLY A 428 34.66 -18.32 -14.43
N GLN A 429 34.04 -17.72 -13.43
CA GLN A 429 32.57 -17.67 -13.30
C GLN A 429 31.87 -17.09 -14.53
N ILE A 430 32.46 -16.10 -15.21
CA ILE A 430 31.83 -15.45 -16.37
C ILE A 430 31.85 -16.42 -17.57
N ASP A 431 32.95 -17.09 -17.83
CA ASP A 431 33.05 -18.06 -18.95
C ASP A 431 32.13 -19.26 -18.70
N ASP A 432 32.09 -19.76 -17.48
CA ASP A 432 31.17 -20.84 -17.08
C ASP A 432 29.72 -20.43 -17.25
N LEU A 433 29.37 -19.23 -16.75
CA LEU A 433 28.03 -18.64 -16.91
C LEU A 433 27.62 -18.54 -18.40
N ILE A 434 28.49 -18.03 -19.26
CA ILE A 434 28.20 -17.91 -20.69
C ILE A 434 27.94 -19.30 -21.30
N GLY A 435 28.71 -20.33 -20.89
CA GLY A 435 28.48 -21.70 -21.29
C GLY A 435 27.11 -22.23 -20.91
N GLU A 436 26.70 -22.00 -19.65
CA GLU A 436 25.38 -22.40 -19.15
C GLU A 436 24.25 -21.63 -19.82
N VAL A 437 24.40 -20.30 -19.98
CA VAL A 437 23.43 -19.43 -20.68
C VAL A 437 23.18 -19.95 -22.10
N ASN A 438 24.25 -20.28 -22.85
CA ASN A 438 24.11 -20.81 -24.20
C ASN A 438 23.38 -22.16 -24.25
N LYS A 439 23.59 -23.03 -23.25
CA LYS A 439 22.82 -24.29 -23.14
C LYS A 439 21.33 -24.03 -22.97
N GLU A 440 20.96 -23.06 -22.09
CA GLU A 440 19.57 -22.71 -21.87
C GLU A 440 18.93 -22.03 -23.09
N ILE A 441 19.64 -21.12 -23.75
CA ILE A 441 19.19 -20.48 -24.99
C ILE A 441 18.92 -21.50 -26.08
N SER A 442 19.76 -22.53 -26.21
CA SER A 442 19.56 -23.60 -27.20
C SER A 442 18.25 -24.37 -27.00
N LYS A 443 17.74 -24.41 -25.77
CA LYS A 443 16.45 -24.99 -25.40
C LYS A 443 15.29 -23.98 -25.46
N LYS A 444 15.54 -22.74 -25.83
CA LYS A 444 14.60 -21.58 -25.77
C LYS A 444 14.15 -21.22 -24.37
N ASN A 445 14.97 -21.50 -23.39
CA ASN A 445 14.74 -21.14 -21.99
C ASN A 445 15.26 -19.73 -21.68
N LYS A 446 14.87 -19.20 -20.53
CA LYS A 446 15.28 -17.87 -20.05
C LYS A 446 16.16 -17.97 -18.83
N VAL A 447 17.07 -17.01 -18.68
CA VAL A 447 18.08 -16.98 -17.61
C VAL A 447 18.01 -15.67 -16.83
N LEU A 448 18.12 -15.78 -15.52
CA LEU A 448 18.20 -14.67 -14.59
C LEU A 448 19.59 -14.66 -13.95
N VAL A 449 20.26 -13.50 -13.95
CA VAL A 449 21.60 -13.34 -13.36
C VAL A 449 21.59 -12.24 -12.32
N THR A 450 22.07 -12.51 -11.11
CA THR A 450 22.22 -11.49 -10.06
C THR A 450 23.68 -11.13 -9.83
N THR A 451 23.95 -9.82 -9.75
CA THR A 451 25.26 -9.24 -9.44
C THR A 451 25.22 -8.44 -8.15
N LEU A 452 26.35 -7.97 -7.67
CA LEU A 452 26.46 -7.18 -6.43
C LEU A 452 26.41 -5.67 -6.66
N THR A 453 26.84 -5.19 -7.84
CA THR A 453 26.97 -3.77 -8.13
C THR A 453 26.40 -3.41 -9.49
N LYS A 454 25.97 -2.15 -9.63
CA LYS A 454 25.49 -1.59 -10.92
C LYS A 454 26.56 -1.76 -12.00
N ARG A 455 27.80 -1.40 -11.70
CA ARG A 455 28.90 -1.50 -12.64
C ARG A 455 29.11 -2.93 -13.14
N MET A 456 29.11 -3.90 -12.22
CA MET A 456 29.25 -5.32 -12.60
C MET A 456 28.09 -5.79 -13.48
N ALA A 457 26.86 -5.34 -13.22
CA ALA A 457 25.72 -5.67 -14.06
C ALA A 457 25.81 -5.06 -15.45
N GLU A 458 26.25 -3.81 -15.55
CA GLU A 458 26.46 -3.10 -16.82
C GLU A 458 27.59 -3.77 -17.64
N ASP A 459 28.76 -3.97 -17.02
CA ASP A 459 29.91 -4.60 -17.67
C ASP A 459 29.56 -6.01 -18.17
N LEU A 460 28.83 -6.80 -17.38
CA LEU A 460 28.39 -8.14 -17.76
C LEU A 460 27.37 -8.11 -18.91
N THR A 461 26.44 -7.17 -18.87
CA THR A 461 25.44 -6.99 -19.93
C THR A 461 26.09 -6.64 -21.26
N ASP A 462 27.06 -5.71 -21.24
CA ASP A 462 27.79 -5.31 -22.44
C ASP A 462 28.62 -6.46 -22.96
N TYR A 463 29.33 -7.19 -22.12
CA TYR A 463 30.08 -8.36 -22.50
C TYR A 463 29.19 -9.46 -23.17
N MET A 464 28.02 -9.73 -22.56
CA MET A 464 27.07 -10.69 -23.12
C MET A 464 26.57 -10.26 -24.52
N ARG A 465 26.33 -8.96 -24.72
CA ARG A 465 25.96 -8.43 -26.06
C ARG A 465 27.08 -8.63 -27.08
N GLU A 466 28.32 -8.36 -26.69
CA GLU A 466 29.49 -8.54 -27.57
C GLU A 466 29.64 -9.98 -28.01
N VAL A 467 29.35 -10.96 -27.18
CA VAL A 467 29.37 -12.39 -27.53
C VAL A 467 28.07 -12.89 -28.19
N GLY A 468 27.15 -11.98 -28.54
CA GLY A 468 25.94 -12.27 -29.30
C GLY A 468 24.73 -12.77 -28.49
N ILE A 469 24.71 -12.62 -27.19
CA ILE A 469 23.58 -13.00 -26.33
C ILE A 469 22.57 -11.84 -26.27
N ARG A 470 21.30 -12.16 -26.46
CA ARG A 470 20.21 -11.18 -26.27
C ARG A 470 19.97 -10.97 -24.78
N VAL A 471 20.44 -9.87 -24.22
CA VAL A 471 20.45 -9.56 -22.78
C VAL A 471 19.91 -8.16 -22.50
N LYS A 472 19.19 -8.01 -21.40
CA LYS A 472 18.81 -6.72 -20.82
C LYS A 472 19.28 -6.60 -19.39
N TYR A 473 19.59 -5.38 -18.97
CA TYR A 473 19.86 -5.02 -17.58
C TYR A 473 18.65 -4.37 -16.92
N LEU A 474 18.26 -4.88 -15.76
CA LEU A 474 17.20 -4.33 -14.94
C LEU A 474 17.80 -3.38 -13.90
N HIS A 475 17.74 -2.08 -14.16
CA HIS A 475 18.18 -1.04 -13.23
C HIS A 475 17.32 -0.96 -11.99
N SER A 476 17.90 -0.48 -10.88
CA SER A 476 17.15 -0.15 -9.66
C SER A 476 16.20 1.04 -9.86
N ASP A 477 16.50 1.90 -10.83
CA ASP A 477 15.84 3.19 -11.07
C ASP A 477 14.84 3.12 -12.25
N ILE A 478 14.56 1.92 -12.77
CA ILE A 478 13.57 1.69 -13.82
C ILE A 478 12.16 1.81 -13.22
N ASP A 479 11.30 2.56 -13.90
CA ASP A 479 9.90 2.69 -13.52
C ASP A 479 9.11 1.38 -13.68
N THR A 480 7.95 1.32 -13.08
CA THR A 480 7.12 0.10 -13.06
C THR A 480 6.62 -0.27 -14.45
N LEU A 481 6.36 0.70 -15.34
CA LEU A 481 5.94 0.43 -16.72
C LEU A 481 7.05 -0.18 -17.54
N GLU A 482 8.23 0.44 -17.54
CA GLU A 482 9.41 -0.05 -18.25
C GLU A 482 9.79 -1.46 -17.75
N ARG A 483 9.69 -1.67 -16.43
CA ARG A 483 9.89 -2.99 -15.83
C ARG A 483 8.90 -4.02 -16.36
N THR A 484 7.62 -3.67 -16.44
CA THR A 484 6.57 -4.55 -16.97
C THR A 484 6.83 -4.87 -18.45
N GLU A 485 7.28 -3.89 -19.23
CA GLU A 485 7.65 -4.08 -20.63
C GLU A 485 8.85 -5.01 -20.76
N ILE A 486 9.88 -4.88 -19.92
CA ILE A 486 11.04 -5.78 -19.90
C ILE A 486 10.60 -7.23 -19.61
N ILE A 487 9.74 -7.43 -18.63
CA ILE A 487 9.23 -8.77 -18.30
C ILE A 487 8.39 -9.34 -19.45
N ARG A 488 7.53 -8.53 -20.05
CA ARG A 488 6.75 -8.91 -21.23
C ARG A 488 7.65 -9.30 -22.39
N ASP A 489 8.65 -8.47 -22.69
CA ASP A 489 9.58 -8.69 -23.80
C ASP A 489 10.39 -10.00 -23.62
N MET A 490 10.80 -10.31 -22.41
CA MET A 490 11.45 -11.58 -22.08
C MET A 490 10.52 -12.77 -22.35
N ARG A 491 9.25 -12.66 -21.97
CA ARG A 491 8.25 -13.71 -22.19
C ARG A 491 7.83 -13.86 -23.66
N LEU A 492 7.91 -12.76 -24.43
CA LEU A 492 7.67 -12.73 -25.88
C LEU A 492 8.90 -13.11 -26.72
N ASP A 493 9.96 -13.61 -26.09
CA ASP A 493 11.19 -14.05 -26.75
C ASP A 493 11.98 -12.93 -27.47
N VAL A 494 11.87 -11.69 -26.97
CA VAL A 494 12.66 -10.57 -27.48
C VAL A 494 14.11 -10.65 -27.02
N PHE A 495 14.34 -11.14 -25.80
CA PHE A 495 15.67 -11.42 -25.25
C PHE A 495 15.65 -12.63 -24.32
N ASP A 496 16.85 -13.14 -23.96
CA ASP A 496 17.00 -14.43 -23.28
C ASP A 496 17.51 -14.32 -21.85
N VAL A 497 18.28 -13.28 -21.55
CA VAL A 497 18.95 -13.11 -20.27
C VAL A 497 18.56 -11.77 -19.64
N LEU A 498 18.18 -11.82 -18.38
CA LEU A 498 17.95 -10.64 -17.54
C LEU A 498 19.01 -10.56 -16.46
N VAL A 499 19.77 -9.47 -16.44
CA VAL A 499 20.79 -9.18 -15.42
C VAL A 499 20.27 -8.10 -14.48
N GLY A 500 20.48 -8.27 -13.19
CA GLY A 500 20.12 -7.26 -12.19
C GLY A 500 20.85 -7.43 -10.87
N ILE A 501 20.76 -6.42 -10.00
CA ILE A 501 21.37 -6.44 -8.66
C ILE A 501 20.41 -7.03 -7.67
N ASN A 502 19.21 -6.45 -7.59
CA ASN A 502 18.16 -6.86 -6.68
C ASN A 502 16.94 -7.31 -7.49
N LEU A 503 16.90 -8.60 -7.78
CA LEU A 503 15.80 -9.24 -8.50
C LEU A 503 14.71 -9.76 -7.54
N LEU A 504 14.72 -9.30 -6.28
CA LEU A 504 13.73 -9.66 -5.24
C LEU A 504 12.46 -8.83 -5.31
N ARG A 505 12.46 -7.75 -6.12
CA ARG A 505 11.29 -6.91 -6.30
C ARG A 505 10.15 -7.73 -6.93
N GLU A 506 8.94 -7.42 -6.56
CA GLU A 506 7.73 -8.07 -7.03
C GLU A 506 7.56 -7.96 -8.54
N GLY A 507 6.79 -8.87 -9.13
CA GLY A 507 6.51 -8.89 -10.55
C GLY A 507 7.48 -9.70 -11.41
N LEU A 508 8.60 -10.21 -10.89
CA LEU A 508 9.47 -11.15 -11.61
C LEU A 508 8.96 -12.60 -11.47
N ASP A 509 7.71 -12.81 -11.82
CA ASP A 509 7.09 -14.14 -11.88
C ASP A 509 7.05 -14.64 -13.32
N ILE A 510 8.22 -15.12 -13.79
CA ILE A 510 8.45 -15.53 -15.16
C ILE A 510 8.60 -17.06 -15.20
N PRO A 511 7.55 -17.79 -15.61
CA PRO A 511 7.60 -19.27 -15.65
C PRO A 511 8.63 -19.85 -16.63
N GLU A 512 9.08 -19.06 -17.59
CA GLU A 512 10.05 -19.47 -18.62
C GLU A 512 11.51 -19.49 -18.11
N ILE A 513 11.76 -18.99 -16.87
CA ILE A 513 13.09 -19.02 -16.27
C ILE A 513 13.43 -20.43 -15.80
N THR A 514 14.52 -20.98 -16.32
CA THR A 514 15.05 -22.30 -15.96
C THR A 514 16.37 -22.22 -15.22
N LEU A 515 17.16 -21.17 -15.42
CA LEU A 515 18.42 -20.94 -14.72
C LEU A 515 18.41 -19.61 -13.99
N VAL A 516 18.75 -19.66 -12.73
CA VAL A 516 19.11 -18.50 -11.91
C VAL A 516 20.58 -18.61 -11.53
N ALA A 517 21.39 -17.64 -11.96
CA ALA A 517 22.80 -17.57 -11.63
C ALA A 517 23.06 -16.45 -10.60
N ILE A 518 23.71 -16.79 -9.51
CA ILE A 518 24.05 -15.87 -8.43
C ILE A 518 25.58 -15.71 -8.41
N LEU A 519 26.06 -14.56 -8.88
CA LEU A 519 27.49 -14.25 -8.92
C LEU A 519 27.96 -13.77 -7.54
N ASP A 520 29.20 -14.12 -7.18
CA ASP A 520 29.81 -13.74 -5.90
C ASP A 520 28.87 -14.02 -4.69
N ALA A 521 28.32 -15.22 -4.65
CA ALA A 521 27.35 -15.61 -3.63
C ALA A 521 27.95 -15.64 -2.19
N ASP A 522 29.27 -15.74 -2.07
CA ASP A 522 30.03 -15.75 -0.81
C ASP A 522 30.37 -14.34 -0.27
N LYS A 523 29.94 -13.28 -0.94
CA LYS A 523 30.12 -11.92 -0.45
C LYS A 523 28.95 -11.57 0.47
N GLU A 524 29.12 -11.81 1.76
CA GLU A 524 28.09 -11.55 2.76
C GLU A 524 27.61 -10.10 2.74
N GLY A 525 26.31 -9.91 2.95
CA GLY A 525 25.63 -8.63 2.96
C GLY A 525 24.14 -8.78 2.67
N PHE A 526 23.41 -7.68 2.62
CA PHE A 526 21.97 -7.67 2.43
C PHE A 526 21.51 -8.46 1.18
N LEU A 527 22.24 -8.33 0.07
CA LEU A 527 21.92 -9.02 -1.22
C LEU A 527 22.26 -10.51 -1.22
N ARG A 528 22.99 -10.99 -0.24
CA ARG A 528 23.44 -12.38 -0.09
C ARG A 528 23.11 -12.96 1.29
N SER A 529 22.10 -12.37 1.97
CA SER A 529 21.52 -12.93 3.19
C SER A 529 20.73 -14.20 2.89
N GLU A 530 20.51 -15.02 3.90
CA GLU A 530 19.66 -16.23 3.81
C GLU A 530 18.34 -15.92 3.09
N THR A 531 17.61 -14.90 3.55
CA THR A 531 16.33 -14.48 2.97
C THR A 531 16.45 -14.08 1.51
N SER A 532 17.46 -13.27 1.17
CA SER A 532 17.70 -12.84 -0.22
C SER A 532 18.03 -14.01 -1.14
N LEU A 533 18.83 -14.95 -0.67
CA LEU A 533 19.19 -16.14 -1.43
C LEU A 533 17.97 -17.04 -1.67
N ILE A 534 17.19 -17.34 -0.64
CA ILE A 534 15.98 -18.17 -0.77
C ILE A 534 14.97 -17.51 -1.73
N GLN A 535 14.76 -16.21 -1.64
CA GLN A 535 13.87 -15.45 -2.53
C GLN A 535 14.35 -15.50 -3.99
N THR A 536 15.66 -15.37 -4.21
CA THR A 536 16.27 -15.44 -5.55
C THR A 536 16.18 -16.85 -6.13
N ILE A 537 16.49 -17.86 -5.34
CA ILE A 537 16.34 -19.28 -5.69
C ILE A 537 14.89 -19.58 -6.12
N GLY A 538 13.93 -19.06 -5.39
CA GLY A 538 12.51 -19.24 -5.65
C GLY A 538 12.04 -18.73 -7.02
N ARG A 539 12.82 -17.88 -7.69
CA ARG A 539 12.51 -17.42 -9.07
C ARG A 539 12.59 -18.55 -10.09
N ALA A 540 13.38 -19.59 -9.84
CA ALA A 540 13.46 -20.78 -10.70
C ALA A 540 12.41 -21.85 -10.33
N ALA A 541 11.65 -21.69 -9.28
CA ALA A 541 10.68 -22.68 -8.79
C ALA A 541 9.35 -22.73 -9.59
N ARG A 542 9.20 -21.93 -10.64
CA ARG A 542 8.02 -21.89 -11.51
C ARG A 542 8.12 -22.81 -12.72
N ASN A 543 9.30 -23.35 -12.95
CA ASN A 543 9.59 -24.23 -14.06
C ASN A 543 10.03 -25.61 -13.56
N ALA A 544 9.53 -26.67 -14.18
CA ALA A 544 9.88 -28.04 -13.82
C ALA A 544 11.38 -28.37 -14.02
N GLU A 545 12.05 -27.64 -14.92
CA GLU A 545 13.49 -27.77 -15.20
C GLU A 545 14.33 -26.70 -14.47
N GLY A 546 13.72 -25.98 -13.50
CA GLY A 546 14.39 -24.89 -12.76
C GLY A 546 15.59 -25.37 -11.97
N HIS A 547 16.72 -24.67 -12.10
CA HIS A 547 17.95 -24.91 -11.32
C HIS A 547 18.70 -23.59 -11.04
N VAL A 548 19.58 -23.63 -10.05
CA VAL A 548 20.33 -22.46 -9.57
C VAL A 548 21.80 -22.78 -9.51
N ILE A 549 22.64 -21.86 -9.98
CA ILE A 549 24.09 -21.91 -9.83
C ILE A 549 24.54 -20.74 -8.95
N MET A 550 25.19 -21.04 -7.85
CA MET A 550 25.88 -20.06 -6.99
C MET A 550 27.36 -20.11 -7.26
N TYR A 551 27.95 -18.99 -7.65
CA TYR A 551 29.40 -18.87 -7.80
C TYR A 551 30.00 -18.36 -6.49
N ALA A 552 30.77 -19.21 -5.83
CA ALA A 552 31.38 -18.95 -4.54
C ALA A 552 32.64 -19.79 -4.33
N ASP A 553 33.67 -19.22 -3.71
CA ASP A 553 34.89 -19.95 -3.33
C ASP A 553 34.76 -20.66 -1.97
N LYS A 554 33.84 -20.16 -1.14
CA LYS A 554 33.48 -20.74 0.15
C LYS A 554 31.98 -20.69 0.37
N ILE A 555 31.45 -21.67 1.07
CA ILE A 555 30.04 -21.66 1.49
C ILE A 555 29.95 -20.85 2.78
N THR A 556 29.23 -19.73 2.73
CA THR A 556 28.95 -18.90 3.92
C THR A 556 27.81 -19.49 4.73
N GLU A 557 27.62 -19.00 5.96
CA GLU A 557 26.48 -19.43 6.79
C GLU A 557 25.14 -19.14 6.11
N SER A 558 24.96 -17.96 5.54
CA SER A 558 23.76 -17.58 4.78
C SER A 558 23.50 -18.49 3.58
N MET A 559 24.54 -18.86 2.84
CA MET A 559 24.45 -19.82 1.75
C MET A 559 24.04 -21.21 2.25
N GLN A 560 24.67 -21.70 3.32
CA GLN A 560 24.36 -23.02 3.87
C GLN A 560 22.92 -23.10 4.32
N LEU A 561 22.41 -22.10 5.05
CA LEU A 561 21.02 -22.06 5.49
C LEU A 561 20.06 -22.03 4.31
N ALA A 562 20.35 -21.24 3.27
CA ALA A 562 19.52 -21.16 2.08
C ALA A 562 19.50 -22.48 1.28
N ILE A 563 20.64 -23.12 1.15
CA ILE A 563 20.76 -24.41 0.45
C ILE A 563 20.03 -25.51 1.22
N ASP A 564 20.23 -25.60 2.53
CA ASP A 564 19.61 -26.61 3.37
C ASP A 564 18.08 -26.47 3.39
N GLU A 565 17.57 -25.24 3.50
CA GLU A 565 16.13 -24.99 3.48
C GLU A 565 15.51 -25.31 2.09
N THR A 566 16.19 -24.95 1.02
CA THR A 566 15.74 -25.26 -0.34
C THR A 566 15.71 -26.77 -0.55
N GLN A 567 16.73 -27.50 -0.10
CA GLN A 567 16.78 -28.97 -0.19
C GLN A 567 15.68 -29.61 0.65
N ARG A 568 15.46 -29.15 1.88
CA ARG A 568 14.38 -29.62 2.75
C ARG A 568 13.01 -29.47 2.07
N ARG A 569 12.72 -28.32 1.51
CA ARG A 569 11.46 -28.06 0.79
C ARG A 569 11.30 -28.95 -0.43
N ARG A 570 12.39 -29.14 -1.18
CA ARG A 570 12.43 -30.01 -2.36
C ARG A 570 12.09 -31.46 -1.99
N GLU A 571 12.70 -32.00 -0.95
CA GLU A 571 12.46 -33.37 -0.48
C GLU A 571 11.03 -33.59 0.00
N ILE A 572 10.45 -32.64 0.71
CA ILE A 572 9.05 -32.69 1.15
C ILE A 572 8.11 -32.78 -0.07
N GLN A 573 8.33 -31.91 -1.07
CA GLN A 573 7.51 -31.91 -2.28
C GLN A 573 7.69 -33.18 -3.10
N MET A 574 8.93 -33.69 -3.23
CA MET A 574 9.20 -34.94 -3.94
C MET A 574 8.46 -36.12 -3.31
N ARG A 575 8.53 -36.26 -1.99
CA ARG A 575 7.83 -37.30 -1.25
C ARG A 575 6.32 -37.22 -1.46
N TYR A 576 5.77 -36.04 -1.37
CA TYR A 576 4.35 -35.80 -1.62
C TYR A 576 3.95 -36.18 -3.06
N ASN A 577 4.76 -35.81 -4.04
CA ASN A 577 4.52 -36.14 -5.45
C ASN A 577 4.54 -37.66 -5.68
N GLU A 578 5.49 -38.37 -5.07
CA GLU A 578 5.59 -39.85 -5.15
C GLU A 578 4.37 -40.52 -4.54
N GLU A 579 3.96 -40.11 -3.32
CA GLU A 579 2.81 -40.66 -2.62
C GLU A 579 1.48 -40.46 -3.37
N HIS A 580 1.34 -39.34 -4.11
CA HIS A 580 0.11 -38.99 -4.80
C HIS A 580 0.18 -39.16 -6.32
N GLY A 581 1.28 -39.67 -6.86
CA GLY A 581 1.46 -39.87 -8.31
C GLY A 581 1.42 -38.59 -9.12
N ILE A 582 1.92 -37.48 -8.56
CA ILE A 582 1.91 -36.15 -9.20
C ILE A 582 3.17 -35.98 -10.02
N THR A 583 3.00 -35.59 -11.28
CA THR A 583 4.12 -35.17 -12.15
C THR A 583 4.21 -33.65 -12.15
N PRO A 584 5.36 -33.04 -11.83
CA PRO A 584 5.54 -31.60 -11.87
C PRO A 584 5.21 -31.02 -13.23
N LYS A 585 4.45 -29.92 -13.25
CA LYS A 585 4.10 -29.21 -14.50
C LYS A 585 4.46 -27.73 -14.39
N THR A 586 5.20 -27.23 -15.36
CA THR A 586 5.50 -25.80 -15.49
C THR A 586 4.21 -24.98 -15.54
N ILE A 587 4.18 -23.88 -14.81
CA ILE A 587 3.03 -22.97 -14.80
C ILE A 587 2.91 -22.30 -16.17
N GLN A 588 1.72 -22.36 -16.76
CA GLN A 588 1.40 -21.62 -17.98
C GLN A 588 0.53 -20.41 -17.61
N LYS A 589 1.08 -19.22 -17.75
CA LYS A 589 0.33 -17.96 -17.61
C LYS A 589 0.25 -17.26 -18.95
N SER A 590 -0.93 -16.77 -19.32
CA SER A 590 -1.05 -15.97 -20.55
C SER A 590 -0.34 -14.62 -20.37
N VAL A 591 0.35 -14.17 -21.42
CA VAL A 591 1.01 -12.85 -21.40
C VAL A 591 -0.01 -11.71 -21.32
N ARG A 592 -1.23 -11.94 -21.80
CA ARG A 592 -2.32 -10.94 -21.79
C ARG A 592 -2.84 -10.64 -20.38
N ASP A 593 -2.92 -11.62 -19.51
CA ASP A 593 -3.43 -11.44 -18.14
C ASP A 593 -2.51 -10.55 -17.30
N LEU A 594 -1.19 -10.69 -17.49
CA LEU A 594 -0.20 -9.80 -16.85
C LEU A 594 -0.27 -8.36 -17.36
N ILE A 595 -0.58 -8.16 -18.65
CA ILE A 595 -0.66 -6.83 -19.26
C ILE A 595 -1.89 -6.07 -18.75
N SER A 596 -3.03 -6.74 -18.55
CA SER A 596 -4.26 -6.10 -18.08
C SER A 596 -4.17 -5.68 -16.61
N ILE A 597 -3.55 -6.52 -15.78
CA ILE A 597 -3.30 -6.25 -14.36
C ILE A 597 -2.23 -5.17 -14.20
N SER A 598 -1.10 -5.31 -14.90
CA SER A 598 0.01 -4.36 -14.79
C SER A 598 -0.24 -3.01 -15.47
N LYS A 599 -1.07 -2.92 -16.52
CA LYS A 599 -1.49 -1.62 -17.05
C LYS A 599 -2.38 -0.84 -16.10
N LYS A 600 -3.27 -1.52 -15.37
CA LYS A 600 -4.06 -0.86 -14.30
C LYS A 600 -3.17 -0.41 -13.15
N VAL A 601 -2.29 -1.28 -12.70
CA VAL A 601 -1.35 -1.00 -11.60
C VAL A 601 -0.30 0.04 -12.01
N ALA A 602 0.28 -0.07 -13.20
CA ALA A 602 1.28 0.87 -13.70
C ALA A 602 0.70 2.25 -14.06
N ALA A 603 -0.56 2.34 -14.48
CA ALA A 603 -1.24 3.63 -14.63
C ALA A 603 -1.44 4.33 -13.28
N GLU A 604 -1.58 3.56 -12.20
CA GLU A 604 -1.65 4.09 -10.83
C GLU A 604 -0.25 4.41 -10.26
N GLU A 605 0.77 3.60 -10.53
CA GLU A 605 2.15 3.83 -10.04
C GLU A 605 2.94 4.89 -10.84
N MET A 606 2.68 5.07 -12.13
CA MET A 606 3.25 6.19 -12.92
C MET A 606 2.90 7.57 -12.36
N ARG A 607 1.87 7.64 -11.53
CA ARG A 607 1.49 8.85 -10.79
C ARG A 607 2.25 9.01 -9.46
N LEU A 608 3.05 8.03 -9.06
CA LEU A 608 3.65 7.93 -7.71
C LEU A 608 5.18 7.97 -7.69
N GLU A 609 5.87 7.99 -8.83
CA GLU A 609 7.32 7.99 -8.85
C GLU A 609 7.90 9.41 -8.88
N LYS A 610 8.75 9.66 -7.90
CA LYS A 610 9.57 10.87 -7.67
C LYS A 610 8.87 12.17 -8.03
N ASP A 611 8.49 12.83 -6.98
CA ASP A 611 8.10 14.20 -6.93
C ASP A 611 9.01 15.12 -7.76
N PRO A 612 8.48 15.86 -8.76
CA PRO A 612 9.27 16.82 -9.53
C PRO A 612 10.07 17.80 -8.68
N GLU A 613 9.57 18.16 -7.50
CA GLU A 613 10.24 19.09 -6.60
C GLU A 613 11.34 18.43 -5.72
N SER A 614 11.35 17.10 -5.62
CA SER A 614 12.47 16.33 -5.05
C SER A 614 13.54 16.00 -6.08
N MET A 615 13.32 16.36 -7.33
CA MET A 615 14.24 16.13 -8.43
C MET A 615 15.36 17.16 -8.43
N SER A 616 16.58 16.72 -8.71
CA SER A 616 17.65 17.64 -9.08
C SER A 616 17.31 18.36 -10.39
N GLN A 617 17.88 19.53 -10.63
CA GLN A 617 17.70 20.29 -11.87
C GLN A 617 17.85 19.41 -13.13
N LYS A 618 18.85 18.52 -13.16
CA LYS A 618 19.07 17.58 -14.28
C LYS A 618 17.98 16.54 -14.45
N GLU A 619 17.41 16.06 -13.35
CA GLU A 619 16.30 15.08 -13.39
C GLU A 619 15.03 15.77 -13.88
N LEU A 620 14.79 17.02 -13.47
CA LEU A 620 13.65 17.81 -13.90
C LEU A 620 13.75 18.18 -15.39
N GLU A 621 14.93 18.58 -15.87
CA GLU A 621 15.20 18.82 -17.30
C GLU A 621 14.92 17.57 -18.15
N LYS A 622 15.34 16.39 -17.66
CA LYS A 622 15.10 15.12 -18.34
C LYS A 622 13.60 14.79 -18.39
N LEU A 623 12.89 14.97 -17.28
CA LEU A 623 11.44 14.76 -17.21
C LEU A 623 10.70 15.69 -18.18
N ILE A 624 11.07 16.97 -18.25
CA ILE A 624 10.50 17.95 -19.19
C ILE A 624 10.75 17.51 -20.64
N ALA A 625 11.94 17.02 -20.95
CA ALA A 625 12.28 16.54 -22.29
C ALA A 625 11.44 15.31 -22.68
N ASP A 626 11.28 14.35 -21.78
CA ASP A 626 10.49 13.13 -22.00
C ASP A 626 9.00 13.43 -22.15
N LEU A 627 8.42 14.27 -21.29
CA LEU A 627 7.04 14.70 -21.40
C LEU A 627 6.78 15.53 -22.67
N THR A 628 7.74 16.35 -23.09
CA THR A 628 7.65 17.09 -24.36
C THR A 628 7.58 16.14 -25.56
N LYS A 629 8.33 15.04 -25.51
CA LYS A 629 8.31 13.99 -26.54
C LYS A 629 6.97 13.24 -26.56
N GLN A 630 6.44 12.92 -25.38
CA GLN A 630 5.13 12.27 -25.21
C GLN A 630 3.99 13.18 -25.70
N MET A 631 4.02 14.47 -25.37
CA MET A 631 3.04 15.44 -25.85
C MET A 631 3.01 15.52 -27.38
N LYS A 632 4.19 15.62 -28.01
CA LYS A 632 4.31 15.63 -29.48
C LYS A 632 3.81 14.34 -30.11
N LYS A 633 4.04 13.19 -29.48
CA LYS A 633 3.55 11.90 -29.94
C LYS A 633 2.03 11.82 -29.84
N ALA A 634 1.44 12.21 -28.70
CA ALA A 634 -0.02 12.25 -28.52
C ALA A 634 -0.69 13.20 -29.53
N ALA A 635 -0.09 14.35 -29.82
CA ALA A 635 -0.58 15.28 -30.83
C ALA A 635 -0.50 14.70 -32.25
N ALA A 636 0.58 13.97 -32.58
CA ALA A 636 0.72 13.30 -33.87
C ALA A 636 -0.28 12.14 -34.06
N GLU A 637 -0.68 11.50 -32.98
CA GLU A 637 -1.71 10.45 -32.94
C GLU A 637 -3.14 11.01 -32.85
N LEU A 638 -3.32 12.34 -32.97
CA LEU A 638 -4.57 13.07 -32.90
C LEU A 638 -5.30 12.94 -31.54
N ASN A 639 -4.60 12.52 -30.49
CA ASN A 639 -5.11 12.50 -29.13
C ASN A 639 -4.88 13.87 -28.45
N PHE A 640 -5.70 14.84 -28.82
CA PHE A 640 -5.51 16.22 -28.37
C PHE A 640 -5.82 16.43 -26.88
N GLU A 641 -6.64 15.59 -26.28
CA GLU A 641 -6.97 15.65 -24.86
C GLU A 641 -5.74 15.26 -24.01
N ALA A 642 -5.14 14.12 -24.30
CA ALA A 642 -3.88 13.70 -23.66
C ALA A 642 -2.72 14.67 -23.93
N ALA A 643 -2.63 15.24 -25.13
CA ALA A 643 -1.62 16.25 -25.45
C ALA A 643 -1.81 17.55 -24.65
N ALA A 644 -3.05 17.96 -24.38
CA ALA A 644 -3.37 19.13 -23.58
C ALA A 644 -3.03 18.91 -22.10
N GLU A 645 -3.35 17.76 -21.51
CA GLU A 645 -2.98 17.42 -20.14
C GLU A 645 -1.44 17.42 -19.93
N ILE A 646 -0.70 16.82 -20.88
CA ILE A 646 0.77 16.80 -20.81
C ILE A 646 1.34 18.22 -20.97
N ARG A 647 0.73 19.05 -21.82
CA ARG A 647 1.13 20.47 -22.00
C ARG A 647 0.97 21.23 -20.68
N ASP A 648 -0.13 21.06 -19.99
CA ASP A 648 -0.40 21.79 -18.76
C ASP A 648 0.59 21.39 -17.65
N LYS A 649 0.90 20.11 -17.53
CA LYS A 649 1.99 19.61 -16.67
C LYS A 649 3.37 20.20 -17.05
N LEU A 650 3.67 20.31 -18.34
CA LEU A 650 4.92 20.89 -18.83
C LEU A 650 5.06 22.37 -18.48
N VAL A 651 3.96 23.12 -18.43
CA VAL A 651 3.96 24.53 -18.01
C VAL A 651 4.36 24.65 -16.54
N GLU A 652 3.81 23.79 -15.68
CA GLU A 652 4.14 23.76 -14.25
C GLU A 652 5.60 23.36 -14.01
N LEU A 653 6.05 22.26 -14.63
CA LEU A 653 7.43 21.80 -14.49
C LEU A 653 8.48 22.80 -15.00
N LYS A 654 8.20 23.51 -16.08
CA LYS A 654 9.06 24.58 -16.57
C LYS A 654 9.10 25.79 -15.65
N LYS A 655 7.99 26.09 -14.99
CA LYS A 655 7.96 27.14 -13.96
C LYS A 655 8.83 26.74 -12.77
N MET A 656 8.71 25.49 -12.31
CA MET A 656 9.57 24.93 -11.25
C MET A 656 11.06 24.97 -11.62
N LEU A 657 11.41 24.62 -12.86
CA LEU A 657 12.80 24.68 -13.34
C LEU A 657 13.34 26.12 -13.32
N ASN A 658 12.55 27.09 -13.74
CA ASN A 658 12.94 28.51 -13.71
C ASN A 658 13.07 29.04 -12.26
N ASP A 659 12.28 28.52 -11.33
CA ASP A 659 12.37 28.88 -9.91
C ASP A 659 13.60 28.24 -9.22
N MET A 660 14.22 27.25 -9.84
CA MET A 660 15.46 26.60 -9.39
C MET A 660 16.75 27.25 -10.00
N GLU A 661 16.64 28.03 -11.09
CA GLU A 661 17.72 28.86 -11.66
C GLU A 661 17.86 30.20 -10.90
#